data_44aef54f1facdcba6aa24d889ef48de5
#
_entry.id   44aef54f1facdcba6aa24d889ef48de5
#
_cell.length_a   1.000
_cell.length_b   1.000
_cell.length_c   1.000
_cell.angle_alpha   90.00
_cell.angle_beta   90.00
_cell.angle_gamma   90.00
#
_symmetry.space_group_name_H-M   'P 1'
#
loop_
_entity.id
_entity.type
_entity.pdbx_description
1 polymer ?
#
loop_
_entity_poly.entity_id
_entity_poly.type
_entity_poly.pdbx_seq_one_letter_code
_entity_poly.pdbx_strand_id
1 'polypeptide(L)'
;MRKRTLPLIASLSALLLPFAVVTPAAADTTDEVLVQDSMDRTVSAGLGASADGVTYDASPATAVSVANGSAKLNAAAPGATVTARPVGLSVGDSTQSTEFTLPALPKSGSGVYMSLQSRLTADGFYQTQVRVDPKGVVLLETLRVNAGVQTSLGYSWVPELRVKAGVPFVLETRLAGTDKVTIDARVTAVGAKPTTWKLSVADRSTKRLAADGRTGVRLYVSRSTPALPVLFDDLRVTSPEEVAPPTTPPTTPTVPTTPTVPTTPTVPTTPTVPTTPTTPTTPPAGGAPAWNVTGARTSAGSALVGTTSYAVPSGALFVSAGAATTGTGTSAAPFATVQSAVDRAASGSTLVLRAGTYHESVVIPAGKKITIQSYPGEAVWFDGASTLKNWQASGGSWFSPDWKYDFDSTPSFTKGEADGTAAGWRWLNAEHPMAAHPEQVWIDGVPQVEVSTLAGLKAGTFFTDVANDRLYLGSDPAGHSVQTSTLTKALSLRGEGAVVRGIGIRNYATSVWMMGAVTVEAPKATIENVVIYDTASTGLFVGASNATVRDVTLARNGLMGLGANYADALVIDDLLAVENNAEHFNTSPVSGGVKIAKSRGVTVTDSALLRNDGPGLWLDQSVYDVRITGSDFIENKGAGAFLELSQKIDFVNNLVLRNVGNGVKINNTGGVNLWNNTIIGGDRAVNIVQDSRSSTDASVPGHNARRPFPDSTMPWLIRDISIGNNVIGESAGNCTVCVEDYTHRFTPAELNIGSDGNVIQRNSASAPSWFVIWSRGTANVNPYVFTTWDAYRTTTGQDVNSTAVEGRPATDASGRLVAGVTASARSLPALVATILGSATPTIGARFP
;
A
#
# COMPACT_ATOMS: atom_id res chain seq x y z
N MET A 1 43.49 40.79 36.13
CA MET A 1 43.62 42.21 36.62
C MET A 1 42.60 43.05 35.90
N ARG A 2 41.77 43.75 36.68
CA ARG A 2 40.97 44.97 36.37
C ARG A 2 40.03 44.89 35.13
N LYS A 3 38.64 44.70 35.27
CA LYS A 3 37.59 45.65 35.73
C LYS A 3 37.55 47.00 34.97
N ARG A 4 36.41 47.27 34.30
CA ARG A 4 35.53 48.49 34.41
C ARG A 4 34.75 48.65 33.10
N THR A 5 33.47 48.62 33.08
CA THR A 5 32.31 49.46 33.46
C THR A 5 31.74 50.29 32.33
N LEU A 6 30.40 50.15 32.15
CA LEU A 6 29.46 50.87 31.28
C LEU A 6 29.53 52.40 31.37
N PRO A 7 28.87 53.16 30.48
CA PRO A 7 27.58 53.67 30.83
C PRO A 7 26.50 53.69 29.69
N LEU A 8 25.27 53.67 30.16
CA LEU A 8 23.99 54.07 29.66
C LEU A 8 23.97 55.44 28.97
N ILE A 9 23.15 55.58 27.92
CA ILE A 9 22.36 56.79 27.61
C ILE A 9 21.05 56.36 26.91
N ALA A 10 19.96 56.91 27.36
CA ALA A 10 18.57 56.70 26.97
C ALA A 10 18.05 57.71 25.97
N SER A 11 16.91 57.32 25.39
CA SER A 11 15.73 58.11 24.90
C SER A 11 15.66 58.28 23.38
N LEU A 12 14.55 57.97 22.71
CA LEU A 12 13.26 58.58 22.74
C LEU A 12 12.29 57.87 21.79
N SER A 13 11.05 57.83 22.16
CA SER A 13 9.88 57.20 21.59
C SER A 13 9.50 57.59 20.18
N ALA A 14 8.97 56.62 19.42
CA ALA A 14 7.92 56.82 18.44
C ALA A 14 6.96 55.61 18.41
N LEU A 15 5.71 55.94 18.67
CA LEU A 15 4.53 55.09 18.75
C LEU A 15 4.14 54.57 17.37
N LEU A 16 4.18 53.25 17.15
CA LEU A 16 3.45 52.58 16.08
C LEU A 16 2.81 51.31 16.67
N LEU A 17 1.49 51.37 16.75
CA LEU A 17 0.63 50.24 17.16
C LEU A 17 0.74 49.07 16.16
N PRO A 18 1.03 47.85 16.57
CA PRO A 18 0.76 46.70 15.72
C PRO A 18 -0.65 46.18 16.07
N PHE A 19 -1.41 45.93 15.01
CA PHE A 19 -2.60 45.10 15.08
C PHE A 19 -2.23 43.73 15.67
N ALA A 20 -2.72 43.43 16.84
CA ALA A 20 -2.63 42.14 17.46
C ALA A 20 -3.53 41.17 16.68
N VAL A 21 -2.94 40.24 15.95
CA VAL A 21 -3.61 39.02 15.56
C VAL A 21 -3.80 38.20 16.82
N VAL A 22 -5.02 38.17 17.32
CA VAL A 22 -5.41 37.27 18.42
C VAL A 22 -5.39 35.86 17.89
N THR A 23 -4.29 35.15 18.11
CA THR A 23 -4.32 33.69 18.09
C THR A 23 -5.16 33.24 19.29
N PRO A 24 -6.17 32.36 19.15
CA PRO A 24 -6.83 31.80 20.30
C PRO A 24 -5.79 31.04 21.12
N ALA A 25 -5.64 31.45 22.37
CA ALA A 25 -4.90 30.67 23.34
C ALA A 25 -5.54 29.28 23.39
N ALA A 26 -4.73 28.25 23.28
CA ALA A 26 -5.16 26.91 23.61
C ALA A 26 -5.58 26.97 25.10
N ALA A 27 -6.83 26.67 25.38
CA ALA A 27 -7.30 26.49 26.73
C ALA A 27 -6.49 25.33 27.33
N ASP A 28 -5.80 25.58 28.44
CA ASP A 28 -5.27 24.53 29.30
C ASP A 28 -6.49 23.73 29.80
N THR A 29 -6.84 22.64 29.14
CA THR A 29 -7.81 21.69 29.67
C THR A 29 -7.09 20.92 30.78
N THR A 30 -7.56 21.04 32.00
CA THR A 30 -7.08 20.20 33.10
C THR A 30 -7.66 18.79 32.88
N ASP A 31 -6.82 17.83 32.49
CA ASP A 31 -7.23 16.43 32.31
C ASP A 31 -7.74 15.85 33.63
N GLU A 32 -8.92 15.22 33.65
CA GLU A 32 -9.43 14.46 34.79
C GLU A 32 -8.55 13.24 35.07
N VAL A 33 -8.13 13.05 36.32
CA VAL A 33 -7.34 11.89 36.75
C VAL A 33 -8.26 10.75 37.14
N LEU A 34 -8.28 9.68 36.35
CA LEU A 34 -9.11 8.50 36.55
C LEU A 34 -8.44 7.40 37.35
N VAL A 35 -7.12 7.27 37.24
CA VAL A 35 -6.27 6.37 38.06
C VAL A 35 -4.94 7.04 38.30
N GLN A 36 -4.52 7.00 39.58
CA GLN A 36 -3.15 7.32 39.98
C GLN A 36 -2.71 6.34 41.04
N ASP A 37 -1.70 5.52 40.76
CA ASP A 37 -1.28 4.45 41.67
C ASP A 37 0.24 4.32 41.72
N SER A 38 0.83 4.73 42.83
CA SER A 38 2.27 4.69 43.16
C SER A 38 2.71 3.36 43.76
N MET A 39 1.87 2.33 43.75
CA MET A 39 2.14 1.00 44.25
C MET A 39 2.68 0.94 45.68
N ASP A 40 2.41 1.95 46.53
CA ASP A 40 2.91 2.09 47.90
C ASP A 40 2.17 1.15 48.88
N ARG A 41 2.28 -0.14 48.69
CA ARG A 41 1.67 -1.20 49.51
C ARG A 41 2.44 -2.52 49.35
N THR A 42 2.02 -3.51 50.15
CA THR A 42 2.55 -4.87 50.05
C THR A 42 1.41 -5.86 49.81
N VAL A 43 1.46 -6.59 48.71
CA VAL A 43 0.47 -7.60 48.31
C VAL A 43 1.19 -8.81 47.73
N SER A 44 0.96 -10.00 48.31
CA SER A 44 1.65 -11.24 47.90
C SER A 44 1.12 -11.86 46.61
N ALA A 45 -0.14 -11.59 46.25
CA ALA A 45 -0.75 -12.05 44.98
C ALA A 45 -1.77 -11.03 44.48
N GLY A 46 -1.67 -10.62 43.20
CA GLY A 46 -2.43 -9.51 42.63
C GLY A 46 -1.83 -8.15 42.98
N LEU A 47 -2.57 -7.07 42.69
CA LEU A 47 -2.15 -5.69 43.02
C LEU A 47 -2.81 -5.13 44.27
N GLY A 48 -3.91 -5.70 44.78
CA GLY A 48 -4.73 -5.09 45.84
C GLY A 48 -5.50 -3.87 45.32
N ALA A 49 -5.85 -2.97 46.29
CA ALA A 49 -6.48 -1.70 45.95
C ALA A 49 -5.46 -0.56 46.08
N SER A 50 -5.54 0.45 45.18
CA SER A 50 -4.79 1.70 45.29
C SER A 50 -5.25 2.53 46.50
N ALA A 51 -4.55 3.60 46.80
CA ALA A 51 -4.95 4.55 47.84
C ALA A 51 -6.32 5.18 47.56
N ASP A 52 -6.66 5.37 46.30
CA ASP A 52 -7.94 5.91 45.82
C ASP A 52 -9.03 4.84 45.66
N GLY A 53 -8.79 3.60 46.12
CA GLY A 53 -9.75 2.51 46.10
C GLY A 53 -9.87 1.75 44.77
N VAL A 54 -9.05 2.03 43.78
CA VAL A 54 -9.03 1.30 42.50
C VAL A 54 -8.53 -0.12 42.74
N THR A 55 -9.32 -1.12 42.37
CA THR A 55 -8.94 -2.53 42.43
C THR A 55 -8.48 -3.05 41.05
N TYR A 56 -7.78 -4.14 40.99
CA TYR A 56 -7.16 -4.66 39.79
C TYR A 56 -7.51 -6.12 39.52
N ASP A 57 -7.79 -6.41 38.28
CA ASP A 57 -7.89 -7.76 37.73
C ASP A 57 -6.52 -8.16 37.15
N ALA A 58 -5.85 -9.15 37.74
CA ALA A 58 -4.53 -9.62 37.35
C ALA A 58 -4.60 -11.07 36.84
N SER A 59 -3.95 -11.36 35.72
CA SER A 59 -3.95 -12.70 35.12
C SER A 59 -2.58 -13.14 34.63
N PRO A 60 -2.02 -14.27 35.15
CA PRO A 60 -2.50 -14.97 36.36
C PRO A 60 -2.27 -14.14 37.63
N ALA A 61 -3.19 -14.16 38.57
CA ALA A 61 -3.06 -13.36 39.81
C ALA A 61 -1.79 -13.74 40.61
N THR A 62 -1.37 -15.00 40.63
CA THR A 62 -0.15 -15.49 41.26
C THR A 62 1.15 -15.01 40.63
N ALA A 63 1.07 -14.48 39.39
CA ALA A 63 2.22 -13.91 38.70
C ALA A 63 2.42 -12.41 38.97
N VAL A 64 1.57 -11.82 39.83
CA VAL A 64 1.60 -10.39 40.14
C VAL A 64 1.68 -10.25 41.65
N SER A 65 2.53 -9.33 42.12
CA SER A 65 2.66 -8.96 43.53
C SER A 65 3.14 -7.51 43.66
N VAL A 66 2.94 -6.93 44.80
CA VAL A 66 3.43 -5.55 45.11
C VAL A 66 4.32 -5.58 46.32
N ALA A 67 5.49 -4.98 46.25
CA ALA A 67 6.40 -4.80 47.36
C ALA A 67 7.40 -3.68 47.05
N ASN A 68 7.82 -2.97 48.11
CA ASN A 68 8.84 -1.91 48.03
C ASN A 68 8.49 -0.80 47.00
N GLY A 69 7.25 -0.38 46.99
CA GLY A 69 6.79 0.71 46.12
C GLY A 69 6.74 0.34 44.64
N SER A 70 6.67 -0.95 44.26
CA SER A 70 6.55 -1.36 42.87
C SER A 70 5.73 -2.62 42.70
N ALA A 71 4.98 -2.73 41.62
CA ALA A 71 4.31 -3.94 41.21
C ALA A 71 5.25 -4.83 40.37
N LYS A 72 5.32 -6.11 40.69
CA LYS A 72 6.11 -7.11 39.96
C LYS A 72 5.22 -7.96 39.09
N LEU A 73 5.47 -7.95 37.77
CA LEU A 73 4.92 -8.88 36.80
C LEU A 73 5.95 -9.98 36.56
N ASN A 74 5.63 -11.23 36.89
CA ASN A 74 6.55 -12.35 36.82
C ASN A 74 6.11 -13.33 35.73
N ALA A 75 6.66 -13.18 34.52
CA ALA A 75 6.47 -14.16 33.46
C ALA A 75 7.28 -15.43 33.76
N ALA A 76 6.59 -16.49 34.15
CA ALA A 76 7.21 -17.71 34.64
C ALA A 76 7.93 -18.55 33.56
N ALA A 77 7.66 -18.35 32.29
CA ALA A 77 8.22 -19.11 31.17
C ALA A 77 8.38 -18.25 29.91
N PRO A 78 9.25 -18.65 28.96
CA PRO A 78 9.27 -18.10 27.61
C PRO A 78 7.89 -18.19 26.93
N GLY A 79 7.44 -17.11 26.31
CA GLY A 79 6.12 -17.02 25.69
C GLY A 79 4.99 -16.69 26.68
N ALA A 80 5.27 -16.52 27.96
CA ALA A 80 4.25 -16.17 28.95
C ALA A 80 3.80 -14.72 28.84
N THR A 81 2.53 -14.50 29.13
CA THR A 81 1.88 -13.19 29.24
C THR A 81 1.35 -13.00 30.65
N VAL A 82 1.53 -11.81 31.20
CA VAL A 82 0.96 -11.37 32.48
C VAL A 82 0.27 -10.03 32.27
N THR A 83 -0.94 -9.87 32.84
CA THR A 83 -1.72 -8.61 32.70
C THR A 83 -2.20 -8.14 34.06
N ALA A 84 -2.33 -6.80 34.19
CA ALA A 84 -2.96 -6.16 35.34
C ALA A 84 -3.82 -4.99 34.83
N ARG A 85 -5.10 -4.93 35.24
CA ARG A 85 -6.09 -4.02 34.70
C ARG A 85 -6.94 -3.42 35.79
N PRO A 86 -7.13 -2.09 35.84
CA PRO A 86 -8.11 -1.48 36.73
C PRO A 86 -9.51 -2.04 36.51
N VAL A 87 -10.24 -2.30 37.59
CA VAL A 87 -11.61 -2.80 37.54
C VAL A 87 -12.57 -1.61 37.55
N GLY A 88 -13.66 -1.71 36.78
CA GLY A 88 -14.71 -0.68 36.72
C GLY A 88 -14.37 0.56 35.92
N LEU A 89 -13.15 0.67 35.38
CA LEU A 89 -12.75 1.78 34.50
C LEU A 89 -13.09 1.44 33.04
N SER A 90 -13.82 2.33 32.39
CA SER A 90 -14.05 2.32 30.94
C SER A 90 -13.84 3.73 30.42
N VAL A 91 -12.93 3.91 29.46
CA VAL A 91 -12.51 5.22 28.96
C VAL A 91 -12.27 5.17 27.46
N GLY A 92 -12.68 6.21 26.75
CA GLY A 92 -12.45 6.43 25.33
C GLY A 92 -11.16 7.18 25.07
N ASP A 93 -11.25 8.50 25.06
CA ASP A 93 -10.08 9.37 24.90
C ASP A 93 -9.31 9.42 26.22
N SER A 94 -8.02 9.10 26.17
CA SER A 94 -7.23 8.98 27.41
C SER A 94 -5.73 9.15 27.16
N THR A 95 -5.04 9.64 28.17
CA THR A 95 -3.59 9.54 28.28
C THR A 95 -3.23 8.56 29.39
N GLN A 96 -2.32 7.63 29.11
CA GLN A 96 -1.88 6.62 30.07
C GLN A 96 -0.36 6.66 30.16
N SER A 97 0.18 6.54 31.37
CA SER A 97 1.61 6.41 31.59
C SER A 97 1.91 5.45 32.72
N THR A 98 3.09 4.84 32.68
CA THR A 98 3.63 4.05 33.79
C THR A 98 5.15 3.97 33.69
N GLU A 99 5.82 3.81 34.83
CA GLU A 99 7.24 3.48 34.86
C GLU A 99 7.46 1.99 34.79
N PHE A 100 8.43 1.55 33.99
CA PHE A 100 8.89 0.17 33.92
C PHE A 100 10.34 0.05 34.36
N THR A 101 10.65 -0.96 35.13
CA THR A 101 12.03 -1.32 35.49
C THR A 101 12.30 -2.79 35.20
N LEU A 102 13.37 -3.04 34.47
CA LEU A 102 13.89 -4.39 34.27
C LEU A 102 14.97 -4.66 35.34
N PRO A 103 14.74 -5.54 36.34
CA PRO A 103 15.79 -5.89 37.32
C PRO A 103 17.04 -6.47 36.66
N ALA A 104 16.90 -7.11 35.50
CA ALA A 104 17.99 -7.59 34.65
C ALA A 104 17.58 -7.47 33.19
N LEU A 105 18.54 -7.22 32.28
CA LEU A 105 18.29 -7.29 30.84
C LEU A 105 18.05 -8.74 30.41
N PRO A 106 17.28 -8.97 29.33
CA PRO A 106 17.16 -10.28 28.69
C PRO A 106 18.54 -10.83 28.33
N LYS A 107 18.82 -12.11 28.62
CA LYS A 107 20.13 -12.72 28.33
C LYS A 107 20.28 -13.11 26.86
N SER A 108 19.17 -13.37 26.17
CA SER A 108 19.13 -13.80 24.76
C SER A 108 17.72 -13.66 24.19
N GLY A 109 17.56 -13.91 22.89
CA GLY A 109 16.28 -13.92 22.17
C GLY A 109 15.80 -12.54 21.76
N SER A 110 14.52 -12.45 21.39
CA SER A 110 13.91 -11.21 20.89
C SER A 110 13.61 -10.17 21.95
N GLY A 111 13.71 -10.54 23.24
CA GLY A 111 13.55 -9.61 24.34
C GLY A 111 12.19 -9.69 25.05
N VAL A 112 11.89 -8.63 25.77
CA VAL A 112 10.70 -8.50 26.63
C VAL A 112 9.85 -7.34 26.13
N TYR A 113 8.53 -7.48 26.20
CA TYR A 113 7.55 -6.50 25.72
C TYR A 113 6.70 -6.02 26.90
N MET A 114 6.76 -4.74 27.18
CA MET A 114 5.95 -4.06 28.19
C MET A 114 4.97 -3.15 27.49
N SER A 115 3.70 -3.19 27.87
CA SER A 115 2.65 -2.55 27.09
C SER A 115 1.61 -1.87 27.97
N LEU A 116 1.04 -0.79 27.45
CA LEU A 116 -0.21 -0.20 27.88
C LEU A 116 -1.32 -0.62 26.92
N GLN A 117 -2.44 -1.11 27.46
CA GLN A 117 -3.64 -1.48 26.70
C GLN A 117 -4.70 -0.39 26.86
N SER A 118 -5.41 -0.06 25.79
CA SER A 118 -6.42 0.99 25.75
C SER A 118 -7.66 0.51 25.00
N ARG A 119 -8.82 1.00 25.36
CA ARG A 119 -10.14 0.62 24.80
C ARG A 119 -10.33 -0.89 24.72
N LEU A 120 -9.98 -1.61 25.78
CA LEU A 120 -10.12 -3.05 25.86
C LEU A 120 -11.60 -3.43 26.02
N THR A 121 -12.15 -4.06 25.01
CA THR A 121 -13.53 -4.60 24.92
C THR A 121 -13.49 -6.08 24.52
N ALA A 122 -14.67 -6.69 24.33
CA ALA A 122 -14.78 -8.03 23.77
C ALA A 122 -14.29 -8.10 22.30
N ASP A 123 -14.39 -7.01 21.54
CA ASP A 123 -14.00 -6.93 20.13
C ASP A 123 -12.50 -6.76 19.95
N GLY A 124 -11.77 -6.29 20.99
CA GLY A 124 -10.34 -6.08 20.92
C GLY A 124 -9.82 -4.93 21.77
N PHE A 125 -8.61 -4.48 21.46
CA PHE A 125 -7.95 -3.37 22.17
C PHE A 125 -6.83 -2.74 21.33
N TYR A 126 -6.47 -1.51 21.64
CA TYR A 126 -5.19 -0.94 21.22
C TYR A 126 -4.11 -1.29 22.24
N GLN A 127 -2.88 -1.47 21.76
CA GLN A 127 -1.73 -1.76 22.59
C GLN A 127 -0.55 -0.93 22.14
N THR A 128 -0.04 -0.09 23.04
CA THR A 128 1.25 0.57 22.85
C THR A 128 2.29 -0.21 23.64
N GLN A 129 3.35 -0.68 22.96
CA GLN A 129 4.35 -1.55 23.58
C GLN A 129 5.78 -1.07 23.38
N VAL A 130 6.61 -1.34 24.36
CA VAL A 130 8.06 -1.22 24.30
C VAL A 130 8.66 -2.61 24.29
N ARG A 131 9.46 -2.92 23.29
CA ARG A 131 10.32 -4.09 23.27
C ARG A 131 11.73 -3.70 23.70
N VAL A 132 12.28 -4.41 24.67
CA VAL A 132 13.68 -4.27 25.09
C VAL A 132 14.44 -5.55 24.78
N ASP A 133 15.49 -5.43 23.96
CA ASP A 133 16.35 -6.53 23.57
C ASP A 133 17.48 -6.83 24.59
N PRO A 134 18.30 -7.90 24.41
CA PRO A 134 19.43 -8.19 25.30
C PRO A 134 20.49 -7.11 25.41
N LYS A 135 20.53 -6.16 24.49
CA LYS A 135 21.46 -5.02 24.49
C LYS A 135 20.83 -3.76 25.05
N GLY A 136 19.61 -3.83 25.56
CA GLY A 136 18.86 -2.67 26.06
C GLY A 136 18.35 -1.73 24.96
N VAL A 137 18.34 -2.18 23.69
CA VAL A 137 17.78 -1.41 22.57
C VAL A 137 16.26 -1.41 22.66
N VAL A 138 15.68 -0.27 22.40
CA VAL A 138 14.24 -0.02 22.57
C VAL A 138 13.56 0.11 21.20
N LEU A 139 12.51 -0.67 21.00
CA LEU A 139 11.54 -0.48 19.92
C LEU A 139 10.19 -0.14 20.53
N LEU A 140 9.63 0.99 20.14
CA LEU A 140 8.27 1.44 20.48
C LEU A 140 7.33 1.05 19.33
N GLU A 141 6.20 0.43 19.64
CA GLU A 141 5.24 -0.01 18.62
C GLU A 141 3.80 0.17 19.13
N THR A 142 2.90 0.54 18.24
CA THR A 142 1.46 0.59 18.49
C THR A 142 0.73 -0.42 17.64
N LEU A 143 -0.12 -1.22 18.27
CA LEU A 143 -0.87 -2.31 17.68
C LEU A 143 -2.37 -2.09 17.89
N ARG A 144 -3.17 -2.58 16.95
CA ARG A 144 -4.58 -2.93 17.18
C ARG A 144 -4.69 -4.44 17.28
N VAL A 145 -5.46 -4.94 18.24
CA VAL A 145 -5.73 -6.36 18.43
C VAL A 145 -7.24 -6.58 18.35
N ASN A 146 -7.71 -7.28 17.32
CA ASN A 146 -9.12 -7.65 17.14
C ASN A 146 -9.21 -9.17 17.14
N ALA A 147 -10.10 -9.73 17.97
CA ALA A 147 -10.30 -11.19 18.07
C ALA A 147 -8.97 -11.98 18.21
N GLY A 148 -7.99 -11.43 18.91
CA GLY A 148 -6.66 -12.05 19.11
C GLY A 148 -5.65 -11.82 17.98
N VAL A 149 -6.05 -11.23 16.85
CA VAL A 149 -5.15 -10.89 15.73
C VAL A 149 -4.51 -9.54 15.98
N GLN A 150 -3.19 -9.49 15.93
CA GLN A 150 -2.40 -8.27 16.11
C GLN A 150 -2.12 -7.62 14.75
N THR A 151 -2.46 -6.33 14.62
CA THR A 151 -2.13 -5.50 13.46
C THR A 151 -1.22 -4.38 13.92
N SER A 152 -0.01 -4.28 13.38
CA SER A 152 0.88 -3.14 13.64
C SER A 152 0.32 -1.89 12.96
N LEU A 153 0.13 -0.83 13.71
CA LEU A 153 -0.29 0.48 13.19
C LEU A 153 0.92 1.38 12.92
N GLY A 154 2.05 1.08 13.56
CA GLY A 154 3.32 1.76 13.35
C GLY A 154 4.31 1.46 14.46
N TYR A 155 5.59 1.69 14.17
CA TYR A 155 6.67 1.51 15.15
C TYR A 155 7.77 2.56 14.95
N SER A 156 8.58 2.77 16.00
CA SER A 156 9.75 3.63 15.95
C SER A 156 10.87 3.07 16.84
N TRP A 157 12.07 3.02 16.31
CA TRP A 157 13.24 2.80 17.14
C TRP A 157 13.53 4.02 17.99
N VAL A 158 14.00 3.80 19.23
CA VAL A 158 14.30 4.86 20.20
C VAL A 158 15.79 4.79 20.56
N PRO A 159 16.69 5.23 19.65
CA PRO A 159 18.13 5.09 19.81
C PRO A 159 18.69 5.94 20.97
N GLU A 160 17.99 7.02 21.33
CA GLU A 160 18.36 7.91 22.42
C GLU A 160 18.11 7.30 23.81
N LEU A 161 17.31 6.22 23.90
CA LEU A 161 17.04 5.50 25.14
C LEU A 161 17.68 4.10 25.08
N ARG A 162 18.63 3.87 25.97
CA ARG A 162 19.17 2.55 26.24
C ARG A 162 18.74 2.11 27.63
N VAL A 163 17.89 1.11 27.69
CA VAL A 163 17.46 0.53 28.97
C VAL A 163 18.63 -0.18 29.65
N LYS A 164 18.78 0.10 30.95
CA LYS A 164 19.79 -0.54 31.80
C LYS A 164 19.09 -1.29 32.93
N ALA A 165 19.69 -2.38 33.37
CA ALA A 165 19.18 -3.14 34.51
C ALA A 165 19.02 -2.26 35.76
N GLY A 166 17.87 -2.31 36.41
CA GLY A 166 17.55 -1.54 37.60
C GLY A 166 17.28 -0.07 37.38
N VAL A 167 17.26 0.45 36.14
CA VAL A 167 16.99 1.87 35.84
C VAL A 167 15.60 1.96 35.22
N PRO A 168 14.67 2.73 35.87
CA PRO A 168 13.31 2.89 35.35
C PRO A 168 13.26 3.78 34.09
N PHE A 169 12.23 3.58 33.29
CA PHE A 169 11.84 4.40 32.13
C PHE A 169 10.32 4.49 32.03
N VAL A 170 9.82 5.57 31.46
CA VAL A 170 8.38 5.85 31.34
C VAL A 170 7.90 5.45 29.95
N LEU A 171 6.83 4.67 29.88
CA LEU A 171 6.01 4.50 28.67
C LEU A 171 4.75 5.32 28.81
N GLU A 172 4.46 6.15 27.81
CA GLU A 172 3.26 6.97 27.76
C GLU A 172 2.57 6.82 26.41
N THR A 173 1.23 6.76 26.44
CA THR A 173 0.38 6.70 25.23
C THR A 173 -0.84 7.59 25.41
N ARG A 174 -1.25 8.26 24.31
CA ARG A 174 -2.48 9.06 24.26
C ARG A 174 -3.34 8.55 23.12
N LEU A 175 -4.62 8.27 23.40
CA LEU A 175 -5.62 7.94 22.40
C LEU A 175 -6.64 9.06 22.32
N ALA A 176 -7.11 9.38 21.10
CA ALA A 176 -8.17 10.35 20.87
C ALA A 176 -8.97 10.05 19.59
N GLY A 177 -10.29 10.33 19.67
CA GLY A 177 -11.21 10.29 18.53
C GLY A 177 -11.90 8.94 18.30
N THR A 178 -13.01 8.94 17.57
CA THR A 178 -13.84 7.77 17.27
C THR A 178 -13.85 7.42 15.78
N ASP A 179 -14.03 8.40 14.91
CA ASP A 179 -14.02 8.18 13.44
C ASP A 179 -12.63 7.97 12.88
N LYS A 180 -11.67 8.60 13.50
CA LYS A 180 -10.25 8.44 13.31
C LYS A 180 -9.62 8.34 14.69
N VAL A 181 -9.15 7.16 15.07
CA VAL A 181 -8.47 6.98 16.36
C VAL A 181 -7.00 7.35 16.17
N THR A 182 -6.58 8.45 16.76
CA THR A 182 -5.17 8.87 16.81
C THR A 182 -4.53 8.29 18.05
N ILE A 183 -3.34 7.71 17.89
CA ILE A 183 -2.57 7.14 19.00
C ILE A 183 -1.17 7.74 18.94
N ASP A 184 -0.84 8.51 19.96
CA ASP A 184 0.48 9.07 20.17
C ASP A 184 1.20 8.28 21.24
N ALA A 185 2.47 8.01 21.06
CA ALA A 185 3.27 7.22 21.98
C ALA A 185 4.68 7.76 22.14
N ARG A 186 5.23 7.64 23.36
CA ARG A 186 6.62 7.93 23.64
C ARG A 186 7.15 7.06 24.77
N VAL A 187 8.45 6.87 24.77
CA VAL A 187 9.19 6.24 25.87
C VAL A 187 10.40 7.10 26.20
N THR A 188 10.61 7.36 27.49
CA THR A 188 11.60 8.34 27.96
C THR A 188 12.28 7.86 29.24
N ALA A 189 13.46 8.42 29.54
CA ALA A 189 14.03 8.27 30.88
C ALA A 189 13.16 8.99 31.93
N VAL A 190 13.13 8.47 33.12
CA VAL A 190 12.42 9.10 34.24
C VAL A 190 12.96 10.53 34.49
N GLY A 191 12.06 11.47 34.75
CA GLY A 191 12.39 12.90 34.92
C GLY A 191 12.65 13.68 33.64
N ALA A 192 12.67 13.05 32.49
CA ALA A 192 12.71 13.74 31.21
C ALA A 192 11.38 14.47 30.94
N LYS A 193 11.47 15.68 30.36
CA LYS A 193 10.31 16.49 29.96
C LYS A 193 10.22 16.60 28.44
N PRO A 194 9.84 15.55 27.75
CA PRO A 194 9.75 15.58 26.29
C PRO A 194 8.57 16.46 25.86
N THR A 195 8.79 17.28 24.84
CA THR A 195 7.75 18.13 24.24
C THR A 195 7.09 17.49 23.03
N THR A 196 7.60 16.36 22.54
CA THR A 196 7.13 15.71 21.32
C THR A 196 6.82 14.23 21.54
N TRP A 197 5.87 13.72 20.79
CA TRP A 197 5.60 12.29 20.69
C TRP A 197 6.61 11.60 19.77
N LYS A 198 6.99 10.39 20.10
CA LYS A 198 7.99 9.61 19.33
C LYS A 198 7.37 8.83 18.20
N LEU A 199 6.13 8.41 18.38
CA LEU A 199 5.33 7.70 17.40
C LEU A 199 3.92 8.30 17.42
N SER A 200 3.38 8.61 16.25
CA SER A 200 2.00 9.10 16.08
C SER A 200 1.38 8.35 14.93
N VAL A 201 0.31 7.62 15.20
CA VAL A 201 -0.40 6.82 14.21
C VAL A 201 -1.90 7.14 14.22
N ALA A 202 -2.57 6.86 13.11
CA ALA A 202 -4.00 7.09 12.98
C ALA A 202 -4.68 5.86 12.39
N ASP A 203 -5.54 5.22 13.19
CA ASP A 203 -6.40 4.15 12.70
C ASP A 203 -7.68 4.72 12.11
N ARG A 204 -7.84 4.57 10.81
CA ARG A 204 -9.03 4.97 10.04
C ARG A 204 -9.76 3.75 9.47
N SER A 205 -9.31 2.55 9.82
CA SER A 205 -9.88 1.32 9.31
C SER A 205 -11.30 1.09 9.81
N THR A 206 -12.05 0.28 9.11
CA THR A 206 -13.38 -0.17 9.55
C THR A 206 -13.31 -1.05 10.81
N LYS A 207 -12.13 -1.60 11.12
CA LYS A 207 -11.86 -2.41 12.31
C LYS A 207 -11.36 -1.58 13.51
N ARG A 208 -11.35 -0.25 13.41
CA ARG A 208 -10.95 0.62 14.52
C ARG A 208 -11.87 0.42 15.73
N LEU A 209 -11.30 0.54 16.90
CA LEU A 209 -12.03 0.40 18.16
C LEU A 209 -12.44 1.79 18.63
N ALA A 210 -13.68 2.16 18.40
CA ALA A 210 -14.22 3.48 18.71
C ALA A 210 -14.91 3.54 20.07
N ALA A 211 -15.34 2.39 20.58
CA ALA A 211 -16.04 2.31 21.87
C ALA A 211 -15.08 2.49 23.04
N ASP A 212 -15.60 3.05 24.13
CA ASP A 212 -14.90 3.10 25.41
C ASP A 212 -14.61 1.69 25.90
N GLY A 213 -13.51 1.53 26.59
CA GLY A 213 -13.08 0.24 27.08
C GLY A 213 -12.09 0.33 28.24
N ARG A 214 -11.75 -0.83 28.80
CA ARG A 214 -10.81 -0.93 29.90
C ARG A 214 -9.39 -0.54 29.47
N THR A 215 -8.58 -0.18 30.44
CA THR A 215 -7.13 0.02 30.27
C THR A 215 -6.36 -1.07 31.01
N GLY A 216 -5.04 -1.13 30.80
CA GLY A 216 -4.20 -2.02 31.62
C GLY A 216 -2.76 -2.11 31.20
N VAL A 217 -1.98 -2.77 32.04
CA VAL A 217 -0.58 -3.08 31.82
C VAL A 217 -0.43 -4.53 31.39
N ARG A 218 0.48 -4.79 30.43
CA ARG A 218 0.76 -6.14 29.94
C ARG A 218 2.26 -6.37 29.82
N LEU A 219 2.73 -7.50 30.32
CA LEU A 219 4.05 -8.04 30.06
C LEU A 219 3.93 -9.25 29.13
N TYR A 220 4.80 -9.33 28.12
CA TYR A 220 5.01 -10.54 27.33
C TYR A 220 6.52 -10.81 27.21
N VAL A 221 6.94 -12.02 27.54
CA VAL A 221 8.33 -12.46 27.33
C VAL A 221 8.36 -13.31 26.04
N SER A 222 9.21 -12.96 25.09
CA SER A 222 9.34 -13.69 23.83
C SER A 222 9.64 -15.17 24.07
N ARG A 223 9.12 -16.04 23.20
CA ARG A 223 9.41 -17.50 23.26
C ARG A 223 10.90 -17.84 23.14
N SER A 224 11.68 -16.96 22.54
CA SER A 224 13.14 -17.09 22.42
C SER A 224 13.92 -16.49 23.60
N THR A 225 13.25 -15.84 24.56
CA THR A 225 13.84 -15.13 25.67
C THR A 225 13.58 -15.88 26.98
N PRO A 226 14.61 -16.12 27.82
CA PRO A 226 14.40 -16.70 29.15
C PRO A 226 13.43 -15.90 29.99
N ALA A 227 12.65 -16.55 30.84
CA ALA A 227 11.72 -15.92 31.75
C ALA A 227 12.43 -14.88 32.64
N LEU A 228 11.81 -13.70 32.78
CA LEU A 228 12.29 -12.65 33.66
C LEU A 228 11.13 -11.81 34.20
N PRO A 229 11.23 -11.27 35.42
CA PRO A 229 10.26 -10.35 35.97
C PRO A 229 10.51 -8.93 35.44
N VAL A 230 9.43 -8.14 35.40
CA VAL A 230 9.45 -6.69 35.17
C VAL A 230 8.72 -6.02 36.31
N LEU A 231 9.23 -4.90 36.75
CA LEU A 231 8.55 -4.04 37.73
C LEU A 231 7.84 -2.92 36.98
N PHE A 232 6.70 -2.48 37.51
CA PHE A 232 6.07 -1.23 37.09
C PHE A 232 5.57 -0.44 38.27
N ASP A 233 5.47 0.89 38.08
CA ASP A 233 5.11 1.85 39.08
C ASP A 233 4.44 3.07 38.46
N ASP A 234 3.93 3.99 39.31
CA ASP A 234 3.33 5.26 38.88
C ASP A 234 2.35 5.11 37.71
N LEU A 235 1.41 4.15 37.84
CA LEU A 235 0.36 4.01 36.84
C LEU A 235 -0.59 5.20 36.89
N ARG A 236 -0.67 5.94 35.80
CA ARG A 236 -1.57 7.11 35.68
C ARG A 236 -2.44 6.96 34.45
N VAL A 237 -3.74 7.22 34.56
CA VAL A 237 -4.72 7.33 33.50
C VAL A 237 -5.49 8.62 33.66
N THR A 238 -5.53 9.43 32.61
CA THR A 238 -6.31 10.66 32.54
C THR A 238 -7.24 10.66 31.33
N SER A 239 -8.34 11.41 31.41
CA SER A 239 -9.25 11.72 30.30
C SER A 239 -9.36 13.22 30.14
N PRO A 240 -9.53 13.75 28.89
CA PRO A 240 -9.85 15.17 28.74
C PRO A 240 -11.16 15.52 29.48
N GLU A 241 -11.18 16.64 30.20
CA GLU A 241 -12.38 17.11 30.88
C GLU A 241 -13.45 17.44 29.81
N GLU A 242 -14.64 16.86 29.94
CA GLU A 242 -15.77 17.14 29.06
C GLU A 242 -16.31 18.55 29.35
N VAL A 243 -15.94 19.53 28.53
CA VAL A 243 -16.50 20.88 28.63
C VAL A 243 -17.98 20.81 28.26
N ALA A 244 -18.87 20.86 29.27
CA ALA A 244 -20.31 20.95 29.02
C ALA A 244 -20.62 22.14 28.10
N PRO A 245 -21.48 21.99 27.11
CA PRO A 245 -21.82 23.08 26.20
C PRO A 245 -22.39 24.24 27.01
N PRO A 246 -22.03 25.51 26.71
CA PRO A 246 -22.50 26.66 27.45
C PRO A 246 -24.03 26.72 27.43
N THR A 247 -24.65 26.68 28.59
CA THR A 247 -26.10 26.84 28.76
C THR A 247 -26.43 28.30 28.44
N THR A 248 -26.99 28.55 27.26
CA THR A 248 -27.60 29.82 26.93
C THR A 248 -28.85 30.02 27.80
N PRO A 249 -29.00 31.19 28.44
CA PRO A 249 -30.24 31.50 29.19
C PRO A 249 -31.45 31.52 28.25
N PRO A 250 -32.64 31.12 28.68
CA PRO A 250 -33.81 31.11 27.87
C PRO A 250 -34.24 32.52 27.47
N THR A 251 -34.26 32.81 26.17
CA THR A 251 -34.88 34.01 25.62
C THR A 251 -36.39 33.88 25.69
N THR A 252 -37.03 34.88 26.23
CA THR A 252 -38.47 35.05 26.36
C THR A 252 -39.16 34.98 24.99
N PRO A 253 -40.35 34.30 24.86
CA PRO A 253 -40.99 34.18 23.58
C PRO A 253 -41.66 35.48 23.15
N THR A 254 -41.33 35.94 21.95
CA THR A 254 -42.04 37.02 21.26
C THR A 254 -43.36 36.47 20.65
N VAL A 255 -44.41 37.26 20.81
CA VAL A 255 -45.81 37.02 20.41
C VAL A 255 -45.90 36.90 18.88
N PRO A 256 -46.69 35.97 18.31
CA PRO A 256 -46.83 35.78 16.86
C PRO A 256 -47.73 36.86 16.28
N THR A 257 -47.31 37.45 15.15
CA THR A 257 -48.12 38.30 14.31
C THR A 257 -49.00 37.46 13.35
N THR A 258 -50.18 37.95 13.14
CA THR A 258 -51.36 37.43 12.41
C THR A 258 -51.06 36.90 11.00
N PRO A 259 -51.72 35.79 10.56
CA PRO A 259 -51.51 35.23 9.22
C PRO A 259 -52.28 35.99 8.12
N THR A 260 -51.60 36.16 6.97
CA THR A 260 -52.21 36.69 5.75
C THR A 260 -52.99 35.59 5.00
N VAL A 261 -54.11 35.95 4.48
CA VAL A 261 -55.13 35.15 3.77
C VAL A 261 -54.59 34.53 2.47
N PRO A 262 -54.92 33.24 2.15
CA PRO A 262 -54.52 32.58 0.94
C PRO A 262 -55.31 33.02 -0.29
N THR A 263 -54.66 33.19 -1.42
CA THR A 263 -55.27 33.40 -2.71
C THR A 263 -55.67 32.08 -3.38
N THR A 264 -56.79 32.16 -4.08
CA THR A 264 -57.60 31.13 -4.73
C THR A 264 -56.82 30.20 -5.71
N PRO A 265 -57.20 28.91 -5.79
CA PRO A 265 -56.55 27.95 -6.72
C PRO A 265 -57.04 28.09 -8.16
N THR A 266 -56.11 27.96 -9.10
CA THR A 266 -56.36 27.88 -10.53
C THR A 266 -56.75 26.46 -10.95
N VAL A 267 -57.74 26.36 -11.87
CA VAL A 267 -58.36 25.18 -12.42
C VAL A 267 -57.38 24.29 -13.22
N PRO A 268 -57.49 22.95 -13.16
CA PRO A 268 -56.60 22.03 -13.89
C PRO A 268 -56.96 21.97 -15.39
N THR A 269 -55.92 22.01 -16.24
CA THR A 269 -56.04 21.76 -17.67
C THR A 269 -55.93 20.27 -17.99
N THR A 270 -56.68 19.87 -19.00
CA THR A 270 -56.97 18.55 -19.56
C THR A 270 -55.72 17.68 -19.85
N PRO A 271 -55.76 16.34 -19.70
CA PRO A 271 -54.63 15.44 -19.95
C PRO A 271 -54.36 15.29 -21.46
N THR A 272 -53.07 15.42 -21.81
CA THR A 272 -52.54 15.13 -23.12
C THR A 272 -52.27 13.64 -23.30
N VAL A 273 -52.60 13.11 -24.48
CA VAL A 273 -52.42 11.75 -24.98
C VAL A 273 -50.99 11.25 -24.85
N PRO A 274 -50.73 9.95 -24.51
CA PRO A 274 -49.38 9.41 -24.37
C PRO A 274 -48.64 9.39 -25.72
N THR A 275 -47.49 10.00 -25.78
CA THR A 275 -46.54 9.88 -26.86
C THR A 275 -45.69 8.62 -26.65
N THR A 276 -45.42 7.93 -27.75
CA THR A 276 -44.58 6.79 -28.06
C THR A 276 -43.50 6.42 -27.04
N PRO A 277 -43.18 5.13 -26.85
CA PRO A 277 -42.19 4.67 -25.91
C PRO A 277 -40.81 5.29 -26.20
N THR A 278 -40.29 6.01 -25.25
CA THR A 278 -38.92 6.47 -25.30
C THR A 278 -37.99 5.27 -25.25
N THR A 279 -37.09 5.24 -26.20
CA THR A 279 -35.89 4.38 -26.25
C THR A 279 -35.24 4.26 -24.85
N PRO A 280 -34.76 3.08 -24.45
CA PRO A 280 -34.10 2.89 -23.18
C PRO A 280 -32.93 3.87 -23.08
N THR A 281 -32.94 4.71 -22.08
CA THR A 281 -31.80 5.56 -21.74
C THR A 281 -30.61 4.66 -21.48
N THR A 282 -29.58 4.77 -22.30
CA THR A 282 -28.26 4.21 -22.08
C THR A 282 -27.83 4.54 -20.64
N PRO A 283 -27.34 3.56 -19.87
CA PRO A 283 -26.74 3.86 -18.58
C PRO A 283 -25.66 4.93 -18.76
N PRO A 284 -25.45 5.85 -17.83
CA PRO A 284 -24.40 6.84 -17.94
C PRO A 284 -23.09 6.09 -18.19
N ALA A 285 -22.36 6.50 -19.21
CA ALA A 285 -21.03 6.00 -19.48
C ALA A 285 -20.19 6.27 -18.21
N GLY A 286 -20.04 5.25 -17.38
CA GLY A 286 -19.14 5.27 -16.26
C GLY A 286 -17.72 5.35 -16.85
N GLY A 287 -17.24 6.56 -17.09
CA GLY A 287 -15.84 6.78 -17.39
C GLY A 287 -15.03 6.18 -16.25
N ALA A 288 -13.91 5.52 -16.57
CA ALA A 288 -12.96 5.14 -15.55
C ALA A 288 -12.68 6.37 -14.68
N PRO A 289 -12.66 6.24 -13.33
CA PRO A 289 -12.43 7.38 -12.45
C PRO A 289 -11.17 8.13 -12.87
N ALA A 290 -11.21 9.46 -12.87
CA ALA A 290 -10.02 10.26 -13.11
C ALA A 290 -9.05 10.06 -11.94
N TRP A 291 -7.86 9.51 -12.22
CA TRP A 291 -6.83 9.24 -11.24
C TRP A 291 -5.88 10.43 -11.16
N ASN A 292 -6.03 11.27 -10.15
CA ASN A 292 -5.12 12.39 -9.90
C ASN A 292 -4.21 12.06 -8.70
N VAL A 293 -2.90 12.08 -8.93
CA VAL A 293 -1.89 11.97 -7.88
C VAL A 293 -1.04 13.23 -7.88
N THR A 294 -0.90 13.86 -6.72
CA THR A 294 -0.01 15.00 -6.54
C THR A 294 1.44 14.57 -6.81
N GLY A 295 2.11 15.28 -7.71
CA GLY A 295 3.50 15.02 -8.07
C GLY A 295 3.73 14.08 -9.25
N ALA A 296 2.68 13.53 -9.88
CA ALA A 296 2.82 12.80 -11.13
C ALA A 296 3.26 13.71 -12.29
N ARG A 297 4.22 13.22 -13.11
CA ARG A 297 4.73 13.94 -14.30
C ARG A 297 4.01 13.53 -15.56
N THR A 298 3.55 12.30 -15.61
CA THR A 298 2.96 11.69 -16.81
C THR A 298 1.44 11.60 -16.69
N SER A 299 0.78 11.76 -17.81
CA SER A 299 -0.66 11.53 -17.97
C SER A 299 -0.95 10.14 -18.50
N ALA A 300 -0.11 9.15 -18.18
CA ALA A 300 -0.20 7.77 -18.64
C ALA A 300 -1.59 7.15 -18.46
N GLY A 301 -1.89 6.20 -19.30
CA GLY A 301 -3.13 5.44 -19.30
C GLY A 301 -3.96 5.65 -20.56
N SER A 302 -5.02 4.89 -20.66
CA SER A 302 -5.90 4.90 -21.83
C SER A 302 -6.71 6.19 -21.94
N ALA A 303 -7.07 6.54 -23.15
CA ALA A 303 -8.16 7.48 -23.39
C ALA A 303 -9.46 6.96 -22.74
N LEU A 304 -10.38 7.88 -22.43
CA LEU A 304 -11.71 7.49 -21.93
C LEU A 304 -12.41 6.59 -22.96
N VAL A 305 -13.07 5.53 -22.48
CA VAL A 305 -13.82 4.62 -23.32
C VAL A 305 -14.92 5.39 -24.07
N GLY A 306 -14.95 5.22 -25.39
CA GLY A 306 -15.87 5.98 -26.24
C GLY A 306 -15.31 7.28 -26.82
N THR A 307 -14.06 7.63 -26.54
CA THR A 307 -13.45 8.86 -27.10
C THR A 307 -12.41 8.57 -28.18
N THR A 308 -11.99 7.32 -28.36
CA THR A 308 -11.03 6.93 -29.40
C THR A 308 -11.67 6.93 -30.79
N SER A 309 -10.87 7.25 -31.81
CA SER A 309 -11.34 7.28 -33.20
C SER A 309 -10.39 6.54 -34.12
N TYR A 310 -10.57 5.23 -34.23
CA TYR A 310 -9.83 4.40 -35.17
C TYR A 310 -10.51 4.33 -36.51
N ALA A 311 -9.75 4.40 -37.60
CA ALA A 311 -10.29 4.24 -38.94
C ALA A 311 -11.01 2.90 -39.09
N VAL A 312 -12.17 2.91 -39.74
CA VAL A 312 -12.92 1.70 -40.12
C VAL A 312 -12.42 1.24 -41.48
N PRO A 313 -11.69 0.12 -41.56
CA PRO A 313 -11.20 -0.33 -42.87
C PRO A 313 -12.33 -0.79 -43.79
N SER A 314 -12.11 -0.71 -45.10
CA SER A 314 -12.98 -1.34 -46.08
C SER A 314 -13.00 -2.87 -45.82
N GLY A 315 -14.17 -3.48 -45.82
CA GLY A 315 -14.35 -4.91 -45.51
C GLY A 315 -14.31 -5.26 -44.01
N ALA A 316 -14.33 -4.27 -43.13
CA ALA A 316 -14.50 -4.53 -41.70
C ALA A 316 -15.80 -5.28 -41.39
N LEU A 317 -15.75 -6.17 -40.44
CA LEU A 317 -16.92 -6.87 -39.91
C LEU A 317 -17.46 -6.13 -38.66
N PHE A 318 -18.75 -5.90 -38.62
CA PHE A 318 -19.41 -5.18 -37.54
C PHE A 318 -20.04 -6.15 -36.55
N VAL A 319 -19.91 -5.79 -35.28
CA VAL A 319 -20.55 -6.47 -34.14
C VAL A 319 -21.38 -5.46 -33.36
N SER A 320 -22.58 -5.81 -32.94
CA SER A 320 -23.43 -4.96 -32.11
C SER A 320 -24.13 -5.80 -31.05
N ALA A 321 -23.99 -5.41 -29.79
CA ALA A 321 -24.69 -6.05 -28.68
C ALA A 321 -26.22 -5.94 -28.92
N GLY A 322 -26.93 -7.07 -28.82
CA GLY A 322 -28.39 -7.13 -29.07
C GLY A 322 -28.79 -7.19 -30.54
N ALA A 323 -27.85 -7.29 -31.50
CA ALA A 323 -28.18 -7.55 -32.88
C ALA A 323 -28.82 -8.95 -33.08
N ALA A 324 -29.46 -9.16 -34.23
CA ALA A 324 -30.05 -10.46 -34.56
C ALA A 324 -28.94 -11.52 -34.76
N THR A 325 -29.18 -12.75 -34.31
CA THR A 325 -28.23 -13.86 -34.42
C THR A 325 -27.97 -14.27 -35.89
N THR A 326 -28.82 -13.84 -36.81
CA THR A 326 -28.70 -14.03 -38.25
C THR A 326 -27.83 -12.96 -38.95
N GLY A 327 -27.17 -12.08 -38.19
CA GLY A 327 -26.29 -11.04 -38.70
C GLY A 327 -25.18 -11.60 -39.62
N THR A 328 -24.84 -10.86 -40.68
CA THR A 328 -23.81 -11.24 -41.67
C THR A 328 -22.51 -10.51 -41.49
N GLY A 329 -22.40 -9.61 -40.50
CA GLY A 329 -21.23 -8.79 -40.18
C GLY A 329 -21.12 -7.52 -41.00
N THR A 330 -22.11 -7.17 -41.82
CA THR A 330 -22.19 -5.84 -42.46
C THR A 330 -22.63 -4.80 -41.45
N SER A 331 -22.40 -3.51 -41.72
CA SER A 331 -22.86 -2.40 -40.86
C SER A 331 -24.39 -2.39 -40.69
N ALA A 332 -25.15 -2.84 -41.71
CA ALA A 332 -26.61 -2.94 -41.66
C ALA A 332 -27.13 -4.22 -40.98
N ALA A 333 -26.31 -5.28 -40.95
CA ALA A 333 -26.64 -6.56 -40.32
C ALA A 333 -25.43 -7.09 -39.54
N PRO A 334 -25.06 -6.42 -38.40
CA PRO A 334 -23.88 -6.79 -37.62
C PRO A 334 -24.04 -8.15 -36.94
N PHE A 335 -22.94 -8.80 -36.61
CA PHE A 335 -22.97 -10.01 -35.78
C PHE A 335 -23.49 -9.66 -34.36
N ALA A 336 -24.19 -10.60 -33.76
CA ALA A 336 -24.74 -10.44 -32.42
C ALA A 336 -23.67 -10.60 -31.32
N THR A 337 -22.60 -11.36 -31.58
CA THR A 337 -21.52 -11.64 -30.61
C THR A 337 -20.16 -11.49 -31.23
N VAL A 338 -19.18 -11.09 -30.43
CA VAL A 338 -17.79 -10.95 -30.86
C VAL A 338 -17.20 -12.31 -31.23
N GLN A 339 -17.52 -13.37 -30.46
CA GLN A 339 -17.03 -14.71 -30.78
C GLN A 339 -17.54 -15.18 -32.14
N SER A 340 -18.82 -14.96 -32.48
CA SER A 340 -19.35 -15.35 -33.81
C SER A 340 -18.68 -14.59 -34.94
N ALA A 341 -18.29 -13.36 -34.72
CA ALA A 341 -17.51 -12.58 -35.69
C ALA A 341 -16.09 -13.15 -35.85
N VAL A 342 -15.40 -13.47 -34.74
CA VAL A 342 -14.07 -14.10 -34.73
C VAL A 342 -14.11 -15.44 -35.50
N ASP A 343 -15.13 -16.27 -35.29
CA ASP A 343 -15.24 -17.57 -35.89
C ASP A 343 -15.36 -17.49 -37.45
N ARG A 344 -16.09 -16.48 -37.94
CA ARG A 344 -16.32 -16.26 -39.38
C ARG A 344 -15.26 -15.40 -40.04
N ALA A 345 -14.51 -14.59 -39.26
CA ALA A 345 -13.48 -13.70 -39.79
C ALA A 345 -12.32 -14.48 -40.44
N ALA A 346 -11.84 -14.03 -41.60
CA ALA A 346 -10.56 -14.46 -42.14
C ALA A 346 -9.39 -13.86 -41.32
N SER A 347 -8.23 -14.50 -41.37
CA SER A 347 -7.02 -13.89 -40.76
C SER A 347 -6.69 -12.55 -41.44
N GLY A 348 -6.40 -11.52 -40.67
CA GLY A 348 -6.23 -10.14 -41.13
C GLY A 348 -7.48 -9.26 -41.01
N SER A 349 -8.63 -9.81 -40.66
CA SER A 349 -9.88 -9.05 -40.52
C SER A 349 -9.85 -8.09 -39.31
N THR A 350 -10.58 -6.98 -39.47
CA THR A 350 -10.90 -6.05 -38.38
C THR A 350 -12.36 -6.22 -37.99
N LEU A 351 -12.60 -6.44 -36.68
CA LEU A 351 -13.91 -6.45 -36.06
C LEU A 351 -14.16 -5.09 -35.44
N VAL A 352 -15.21 -4.40 -35.85
CA VAL A 352 -15.60 -3.07 -35.37
C VAL A 352 -16.83 -3.22 -34.51
N LEU A 353 -16.66 -2.97 -33.22
CA LEU A 353 -17.70 -3.11 -32.21
C LEU A 353 -18.48 -1.81 -32.07
N ARG A 354 -19.80 -1.89 -32.14
CA ARG A 354 -20.70 -0.78 -31.89
C ARG A 354 -20.89 -0.57 -30.39
N ALA A 355 -21.31 0.62 -30.00
CA ALA A 355 -21.58 0.96 -28.61
C ALA A 355 -22.45 -0.08 -27.90
N GLY A 356 -22.08 -0.44 -26.69
CA GLY A 356 -22.80 -1.40 -25.86
C GLY A 356 -21.94 -2.19 -24.90
N THR A 357 -22.60 -3.04 -24.14
CA THR A 357 -21.97 -3.96 -23.19
C THR A 357 -22.04 -5.38 -23.72
N TYR A 358 -20.89 -6.02 -23.82
CA TYR A 358 -20.71 -7.38 -24.33
C TYR A 358 -20.38 -8.29 -23.16
N HIS A 359 -21.30 -9.19 -22.84
CA HIS A 359 -21.13 -10.21 -21.80
C HIS A 359 -20.61 -11.49 -22.44
N GLU A 360 -19.30 -11.51 -22.75
CA GLU A 360 -18.66 -12.58 -23.52
C GLU A 360 -17.28 -12.95 -22.99
N SER A 361 -16.91 -14.22 -23.25
CA SER A 361 -15.54 -14.71 -23.21
C SER A 361 -15.11 -15.05 -24.64
N VAL A 362 -14.15 -14.30 -25.18
CA VAL A 362 -13.75 -14.39 -26.60
C VAL A 362 -12.36 -15.00 -26.72
N VAL A 363 -12.21 -15.96 -27.63
CA VAL A 363 -10.94 -16.58 -27.99
C VAL A 363 -10.60 -16.25 -29.44
N ILE A 364 -9.50 -15.53 -29.66
CA ILE A 364 -8.88 -15.42 -30.99
C ILE A 364 -7.98 -16.65 -31.15
N PRO A 365 -8.35 -17.62 -31.98
CA PRO A 365 -7.63 -18.89 -32.10
C PRO A 365 -6.27 -18.74 -32.79
N ALA A 366 -5.39 -19.69 -32.52
CA ALA A 366 -4.12 -19.78 -33.24
C ALA A 366 -4.33 -19.77 -34.80
N GLY A 367 -3.44 -19.07 -35.49
CA GLY A 367 -3.51 -18.90 -36.97
C GLY A 367 -4.43 -17.76 -37.42
N LYS A 368 -5.18 -17.12 -36.55
CA LYS A 368 -5.99 -15.94 -36.91
C LYS A 368 -5.39 -14.65 -36.36
N LYS A 369 -4.94 -13.76 -37.22
CA LYS A 369 -4.61 -12.37 -36.86
C LYS A 369 -5.89 -11.54 -36.95
N ILE A 370 -6.44 -11.15 -35.79
CA ILE A 370 -7.68 -10.38 -35.73
C ILE A 370 -7.42 -9.04 -35.00
N THR A 371 -7.99 -7.97 -35.52
CA THR A 371 -8.10 -6.69 -34.83
C THR A 371 -9.51 -6.55 -34.27
N ILE A 372 -9.64 -6.32 -32.95
CA ILE A 372 -10.88 -5.95 -32.28
C ILE A 372 -10.77 -4.48 -31.90
N GLN A 373 -11.69 -3.64 -32.38
CA GLN A 373 -11.70 -2.20 -32.06
C GLN A 373 -13.10 -1.66 -31.85
N SER A 374 -13.23 -0.56 -31.10
CA SER A 374 -14.45 0.22 -31.05
C SER A 374 -14.73 0.93 -32.39
N TYR A 375 -15.99 1.18 -32.68
CA TYR A 375 -16.36 2.18 -33.70
C TYR A 375 -15.95 3.59 -33.22
N PRO A 376 -15.56 4.51 -34.14
CA PRO A 376 -15.13 5.85 -33.77
C PRO A 376 -16.12 6.58 -32.84
N GLY A 377 -15.64 6.99 -31.68
CA GLY A 377 -16.44 7.74 -30.69
C GLY A 377 -17.51 6.93 -29.98
N GLU A 378 -17.51 5.60 -30.10
CA GLU A 378 -18.49 4.74 -29.44
C GLU A 378 -17.90 3.99 -28.24
N ALA A 379 -18.65 3.97 -27.12
CA ALA A 379 -18.25 3.29 -25.90
C ALA A 379 -18.56 1.79 -25.98
N VAL A 380 -17.53 0.98 -25.93
CA VAL A 380 -17.59 -0.49 -25.96
C VAL A 380 -17.07 -1.05 -24.67
N TRP A 381 -17.89 -1.85 -23.99
CA TRP A 381 -17.54 -2.50 -22.73
C TRP A 381 -17.67 -4.02 -22.83
N PHE A 382 -16.64 -4.72 -22.38
CA PHE A 382 -16.73 -6.13 -21.99
C PHE A 382 -16.99 -6.18 -20.50
N ASP A 383 -18.06 -6.86 -20.08
CA ASP A 383 -18.46 -6.93 -18.69
C ASP A 383 -18.68 -8.40 -18.28
N GLY A 384 -17.89 -8.85 -17.32
CA GLY A 384 -17.98 -10.22 -16.79
C GLY A 384 -19.13 -10.45 -15.85
N ALA A 385 -19.83 -9.39 -15.43
CA ALA A 385 -20.94 -9.46 -14.51
C ALA A 385 -22.30 -9.55 -15.22
N SER A 386 -23.24 -10.23 -14.58
CA SER A 386 -24.64 -10.31 -14.96
C SER A 386 -25.54 -9.86 -13.81
N THR A 387 -26.74 -9.39 -14.13
CA THR A 387 -27.73 -9.06 -13.11
C THR A 387 -28.32 -10.33 -12.51
N LEU A 388 -28.16 -10.49 -11.20
CA LEU A 388 -28.77 -11.58 -10.44
C LEU A 388 -30.14 -11.16 -9.92
N LYS A 389 -31.12 -12.05 -10.04
CA LYS A 389 -32.56 -11.81 -9.74
C LYS A 389 -33.08 -12.84 -8.75
N ASN A 390 -34.40 -12.87 -8.57
CA ASN A 390 -35.14 -13.87 -7.77
C ASN A 390 -34.74 -13.91 -6.30
N TRP A 391 -34.51 -12.71 -5.72
CA TRP A 391 -34.15 -12.57 -4.33
C TRP A 391 -35.25 -12.97 -3.37
N GLN A 392 -34.93 -13.77 -2.36
CA GLN A 392 -35.84 -14.27 -1.33
C GLN A 392 -35.28 -13.85 0.05
N ALA A 393 -36.16 -13.33 0.90
CA ALA A 393 -35.78 -12.98 2.27
C ALA A 393 -35.57 -14.25 3.13
N SER A 394 -34.52 -14.25 3.96
CA SER A 394 -34.14 -15.36 4.83
C SER A 394 -33.51 -14.86 6.11
N GLY A 395 -34.25 -14.82 7.22
CA GLY A 395 -33.69 -14.56 8.56
C GLY A 395 -32.95 -13.23 8.74
N GLY A 396 -33.37 -12.16 8.04
CA GLY A 396 -32.72 -10.83 8.08
C GLY A 396 -31.65 -10.61 6.99
N SER A 397 -31.51 -11.56 6.09
CA SER A 397 -30.70 -11.52 4.88
C SER A 397 -31.55 -11.89 3.65
N TRP A 398 -30.93 -11.86 2.48
CA TRP A 398 -31.56 -12.23 1.21
C TRP A 398 -30.68 -13.24 0.48
N PHE A 399 -31.30 -14.18 -0.25
CA PHE A 399 -30.55 -15.07 -1.13
C PHE A 399 -31.21 -15.17 -2.50
N SER A 400 -30.39 -15.43 -3.52
CA SER A 400 -30.84 -15.87 -4.84
C SER A 400 -30.49 -17.35 -5.04
N PRO A 401 -31.45 -18.18 -5.49
CA PRO A 401 -31.22 -19.60 -5.79
C PRO A 401 -30.64 -19.83 -7.20
N ASP A 402 -30.39 -18.76 -7.94
CA ASP A 402 -29.93 -18.86 -9.32
C ASP A 402 -28.39 -18.75 -9.45
N TRP A 403 -27.65 -18.78 -8.35
CA TRP A 403 -26.19 -18.77 -8.35
C TRP A 403 -25.66 -20.18 -8.59
N LYS A 404 -25.12 -20.44 -9.79
CA LYS A 404 -24.66 -21.76 -10.21
C LYS A 404 -23.19 -21.77 -10.63
N TYR A 405 -22.43 -20.81 -10.16
CA TYR A 405 -21.04 -20.67 -10.52
C TYR A 405 -20.15 -21.27 -9.44
N ASP A 406 -19.15 -22.03 -9.88
CA ASP A 406 -18.10 -22.62 -9.06
C ASP A 406 -16.77 -22.18 -9.64
N PHE A 407 -16.22 -21.11 -9.09
CA PHE A 407 -14.95 -20.56 -9.56
C PHE A 407 -13.78 -21.21 -8.83
N ASP A 408 -12.62 -21.16 -9.46
CA ASP A 408 -11.38 -21.66 -8.87
C ASP A 408 -10.83 -20.66 -7.87
N SER A 409 -10.98 -20.93 -6.59
CA SER A 409 -10.46 -20.12 -5.49
C SER A 409 -9.04 -20.53 -5.05
N THR A 410 -8.28 -21.21 -5.90
CA THR A 410 -6.93 -21.69 -5.59
C THR A 410 -5.94 -20.51 -5.58
N PRO A 411 -5.33 -20.15 -4.46
CA PRO A 411 -4.36 -19.10 -4.39
C PRO A 411 -2.94 -19.63 -4.65
N SER A 412 -2.64 -20.03 -5.88
CA SER A 412 -1.34 -20.61 -6.23
C SER A 412 -0.95 -20.39 -7.69
N PHE A 413 0.20 -20.94 -8.11
CA PHE A 413 0.62 -20.96 -9.51
C PHE A 413 -0.13 -21.99 -10.35
N THR A 414 -0.70 -22.99 -9.71
CA THR A 414 -1.36 -24.11 -10.35
C THR A 414 -2.77 -24.28 -9.80
N LYS A 415 -3.74 -24.38 -10.70
CA LYS A 415 -5.14 -24.61 -10.34
C LYS A 415 -5.30 -25.86 -9.46
N GLY A 416 -6.03 -25.70 -8.35
CA GLY A 416 -6.33 -26.77 -7.43
C GLY A 416 -5.24 -27.06 -6.37
N GLU A 417 -4.11 -26.34 -6.39
CA GLU A 417 -3.10 -26.46 -5.36
C GLU A 417 -3.43 -25.61 -4.12
N ALA A 418 -3.07 -26.11 -2.93
CA ALA A 418 -3.23 -25.36 -1.71
C ALA A 418 -2.30 -24.12 -1.67
N ASP A 419 -2.72 -23.10 -0.92
CA ASP A 419 -1.92 -21.90 -0.69
C ASP A 419 -0.55 -22.26 -0.09
N GLY A 420 0.47 -21.72 -0.72
CA GLY A 420 1.90 -21.87 -0.50
C GLY A 420 2.33 -22.53 0.80
N THR A 421 2.98 -23.69 0.68
CA THR A 421 3.36 -24.55 1.81
C THR A 421 4.55 -24.02 2.62
N ALA A 422 5.34 -23.09 2.06
CA ALA A 422 6.47 -22.49 2.75
C ALA A 422 6.05 -21.21 3.47
N ALA A 423 6.38 -21.09 4.75
CA ALA A 423 6.20 -19.85 5.50
C ALA A 423 6.90 -18.68 4.79
N GLY A 424 6.18 -17.60 4.54
CA GLY A 424 6.64 -16.43 3.77
C GLY A 424 6.34 -16.46 2.27
N TRP A 425 5.75 -17.54 1.75
CA TRP A 425 5.34 -17.68 0.34
C TRP A 425 3.85 -17.96 0.19
N ARG A 426 3.06 -17.60 1.18
CA ARG A 426 1.61 -17.71 1.11
C ARG A 426 1.02 -16.54 0.34
N TRP A 427 0.13 -16.83 -0.58
CA TRP A 427 -0.59 -15.84 -1.35
C TRP A 427 -1.59 -15.07 -0.50
N LEU A 428 -2.31 -15.81 0.37
CA LEU A 428 -3.35 -15.22 1.19
C LEU A 428 -2.78 -14.51 2.41
N ASN A 429 -3.18 -13.27 2.56
CA ASN A 429 -3.04 -12.54 3.80
C ASN A 429 -4.08 -13.07 4.80
N ALA A 430 -3.63 -13.40 6.00
CA ALA A 430 -4.53 -13.91 7.05
C ALA A 430 -5.66 -12.93 7.43
N GLU A 431 -5.48 -11.62 7.17
CA GLU A 431 -6.49 -10.60 7.38
C GLU A 431 -7.52 -10.55 6.22
N HIS A 432 -7.18 -11.12 5.08
CA HIS A 432 -8.00 -11.15 3.86
C HIS A 432 -8.14 -12.57 3.32
N PRO A 433 -8.74 -13.50 4.09
CA PRO A 433 -8.78 -14.93 3.72
C PRO A 433 -9.63 -15.24 2.49
N MET A 434 -10.49 -14.30 2.07
CA MET A 434 -11.35 -14.44 0.89
C MET A 434 -10.69 -13.88 -0.38
N ALA A 435 -9.47 -13.34 -0.31
CA ALA A 435 -8.82 -12.67 -1.44
C ALA A 435 -8.71 -13.52 -2.72
N ALA A 436 -8.59 -14.84 -2.60
CA ALA A 436 -8.52 -15.74 -3.75
C ALA A 436 -9.89 -16.19 -4.28
N HIS A 437 -10.97 -15.83 -3.62
CA HIS A 437 -12.31 -16.13 -4.09
C HIS A 437 -12.66 -15.18 -5.24
N PRO A 438 -12.91 -15.68 -6.47
CA PRO A 438 -13.15 -14.80 -7.61
C PRO A 438 -14.55 -14.23 -7.67
N GLU A 439 -15.41 -14.60 -6.75
CA GLU A 439 -16.77 -14.12 -6.65
C GLU A 439 -16.77 -12.63 -6.34
N GLN A 440 -17.52 -11.86 -7.12
CA GLN A 440 -17.67 -10.43 -6.92
C GLN A 440 -19.13 -10.04 -7.04
N VAL A 441 -19.57 -9.12 -6.19
CA VAL A 441 -20.96 -8.62 -6.16
C VAL A 441 -20.97 -7.11 -6.05
N TRP A 442 -21.86 -6.47 -6.81
CA TRP A 442 -22.10 -5.02 -6.73
C TRP A 442 -23.59 -4.77 -6.54
N ILE A 443 -23.91 -3.81 -5.68
CA ILE A 443 -25.26 -3.26 -5.55
C ILE A 443 -25.21 -1.81 -6.05
N ASP A 444 -25.92 -1.49 -7.12
CA ASP A 444 -25.89 -0.19 -7.81
C ASP A 444 -24.45 0.27 -8.15
N GLY A 445 -23.59 -0.68 -8.53
CA GLY A 445 -22.19 -0.44 -8.84
C GLY A 445 -21.26 -0.31 -7.63
N VAL A 446 -21.77 -0.44 -6.40
CA VAL A 446 -20.94 -0.44 -5.18
C VAL A 446 -20.53 -1.87 -4.84
N PRO A 447 -19.23 -2.19 -4.77
CA PRO A 447 -18.75 -3.52 -4.46
C PRO A 447 -19.14 -3.94 -3.05
N GLN A 448 -19.53 -5.21 -2.90
CA GLN A 448 -19.80 -5.86 -1.62
C GLN A 448 -18.61 -6.73 -1.22
N VAL A 449 -18.42 -6.94 0.06
CA VAL A 449 -17.29 -7.74 0.59
C VAL A 449 -17.75 -9.19 0.83
N GLU A 450 -16.99 -10.15 0.31
CA GLU A 450 -17.26 -11.57 0.58
C GLU A 450 -16.92 -11.94 2.02
N VAL A 451 -17.77 -12.76 2.65
CA VAL A 451 -17.52 -13.35 3.97
C VAL A 451 -17.47 -14.87 3.87
N SER A 452 -16.63 -15.49 4.69
CA SER A 452 -16.40 -16.94 4.64
C SER A 452 -17.53 -17.80 5.19
N THR A 453 -18.53 -17.20 5.85
CA THR A 453 -19.64 -17.94 6.46
C THR A 453 -20.92 -17.12 6.41
N LEU A 454 -22.05 -17.81 6.34
CA LEU A 454 -23.38 -17.18 6.41
C LEU A 454 -23.59 -16.41 7.74
N ALA A 455 -22.98 -16.87 8.84
CA ALA A 455 -23.05 -16.16 10.13
C ALA A 455 -22.29 -14.82 10.14
N GLY A 456 -21.33 -14.63 9.24
CA GLY A 456 -20.61 -13.38 9.07
C GLY A 456 -21.34 -12.34 8.22
N LEU A 457 -22.51 -12.68 7.68
CA LEU A 457 -23.22 -11.82 6.75
C LEU A 457 -23.83 -10.59 7.45
N LYS A 458 -23.61 -9.43 6.88
CA LYS A 458 -24.13 -8.13 7.36
C LYS A 458 -24.29 -7.17 6.18
N ALA A 459 -24.89 -6.01 6.39
CA ALA A 459 -24.98 -4.98 5.35
C ALA A 459 -23.61 -4.69 4.72
N GLY A 460 -23.57 -4.60 3.40
CA GLY A 460 -22.34 -4.40 2.62
C GLY A 460 -21.53 -5.67 2.36
N THR A 461 -22.04 -6.87 2.74
CA THR A 461 -21.34 -8.14 2.53
C THR A 461 -22.21 -9.16 1.80
N PHE A 462 -21.54 -10.17 1.21
CA PHE A 462 -22.21 -11.31 0.60
C PHE A 462 -21.52 -12.62 1.00
N PHE A 463 -22.23 -13.74 0.80
CA PHE A 463 -21.71 -15.09 1.01
C PHE A 463 -22.18 -16.00 -0.12
N THR A 464 -21.27 -16.80 -0.66
CA THR A 464 -21.56 -17.80 -1.69
C THR A 464 -21.68 -19.18 -1.06
N ASP A 465 -22.82 -19.83 -1.28
CA ASP A 465 -23.09 -21.21 -0.90
C ASP A 465 -23.13 -22.07 -2.15
N VAL A 466 -21.93 -22.42 -2.64
CA VAL A 466 -21.75 -23.20 -3.87
C VAL A 466 -22.45 -24.56 -3.78
N ALA A 467 -22.46 -25.17 -2.59
CA ALA A 467 -23.07 -26.49 -2.40
C ALA A 467 -24.61 -26.50 -2.59
N ASN A 468 -25.26 -25.35 -2.40
CA ASN A 468 -26.72 -25.19 -2.53
C ASN A 468 -27.14 -24.27 -3.68
N ASP A 469 -26.22 -23.89 -4.57
CA ASP A 469 -26.44 -22.98 -5.70
C ASP A 469 -27.02 -21.63 -5.26
N ARG A 470 -26.50 -21.02 -4.18
CA ARG A 470 -27.05 -19.79 -3.60
C ARG A 470 -26.00 -18.71 -3.40
N LEU A 471 -26.42 -17.47 -3.64
CA LEU A 471 -25.69 -16.28 -3.23
C LEU A 471 -26.52 -15.51 -2.21
N TYR A 472 -25.96 -15.21 -1.05
CA TYR A 472 -26.60 -14.47 0.03
C TYR A 472 -26.09 -13.03 0.09
N LEU A 473 -27.00 -12.09 0.38
CA LEU A 473 -26.70 -10.68 0.64
C LEU A 473 -27.08 -10.29 2.05
N GLY A 474 -26.23 -9.49 2.69
CA GLY A 474 -26.53 -8.83 3.95
C GLY A 474 -27.29 -7.51 3.79
N SER A 475 -27.35 -6.96 2.57
CA SER A 475 -28.11 -5.74 2.24
C SER A 475 -29.40 -6.08 1.48
N ASP A 476 -30.45 -5.26 1.64
CA ASP A 476 -31.72 -5.43 0.93
C ASP A 476 -31.53 -5.19 -0.58
N PRO A 477 -31.83 -6.17 -1.45
CA PRO A 477 -31.75 -6.00 -2.89
C PRO A 477 -32.98 -5.33 -3.51
N ALA A 478 -34.05 -5.06 -2.71
CA ALA A 478 -35.30 -4.52 -3.23
C ALA A 478 -35.10 -3.11 -3.81
N GLY A 479 -35.43 -2.92 -5.08
CA GLY A 479 -35.31 -1.64 -5.78
C GLY A 479 -33.88 -1.35 -6.25
N HIS A 480 -32.90 -2.25 -6.03
CA HIS A 480 -31.52 -2.10 -6.42
C HIS A 480 -31.11 -3.04 -7.57
N SER A 481 -30.12 -2.62 -8.34
CA SER A 481 -29.47 -3.47 -9.35
C SER A 481 -28.36 -4.28 -8.70
N VAL A 482 -28.55 -5.58 -8.57
CA VAL A 482 -27.51 -6.48 -8.06
C VAL A 482 -26.83 -7.16 -9.24
N GLN A 483 -25.53 -6.91 -9.38
CA GLN A 483 -24.67 -7.54 -10.39
C GLN A 483 -23.67 -8.47 -9.72
N THR A 484 -23.31 -9.55 -10.40
CA THR A 484 -22.33 -10.51 -9.92
C THR A 484 -21.48 -11.02 -11.08
N SER A 485 -20.19 -11.23 -10.86
CA SER A 485 -19.30 -11.85 -11.85
C SER A 485 -19.80 -13.24 -12.21
N THR A 486 -19.86 -13.54 -13.50
CA THR A 486 -20.31 -14.84 -14.04
C THR A 486 -19.37 -15.38 -15.10
N LEU A 487 -18.39 -14.57 -15.55
CA LEU A 487 -17.38 -14.97 -16.53
C LEU A 487 -15.96 -14.77 -15.95
N THR A 488 -15.09 -15.73 -16.24
CA THR A 488 -13.71 -15.76 -15.72
C THR A 488 -12.70 -15.00 -16.56
N LYS A 489 -13.00 -14.75 -17.84
CA LYS A 489 -12.04 -14.14 -18.77
C LYS A 489 -12.78 -13.42 -19.90
N ALA A 490 -12.30 -12.23 -20.28
CA ALA A 490 -12.81 -11.48 -21.42
C ALA A 490 -12.19 -11.96 -22.74
N LEU A 491 -10.84 -11.98 -22.82
CA LEU A 491 -10.13 -12.22 -24.06
C LEU A 491 -8.95 -13.19 -23.86
N SER A 492 -8.88 -14.21 -24.74
CA SER A 492 -7.69 -15.07 -24.94
C SER A 492 -7.11 -14.82 -26.34
N LEU A 493 -5.91 -14.24 -26.39
CA LEU A 493 -5.26 -13.86 -27.65
C LEU A 493 -4.24 -14.94 -28.05
N ARG A 494 -4.70 -15.97 -28.74
CA ARG A 494 -3.88 -17.09 -29.25
C ARG A 494 -3.44 -16.89 -30.68
N GLY A 495 -3.93 -15.87 -31.35
CA GLY A 495 -3.55 -15.51 -32.71
C GLY A 495 -2.35 -14.58 -32.74
N GLU A 496 -1.30 -14.95 -33.46
CA GLU A 496 -0.12 -14.08 -33.62
C GLU A 496 -0.50 -12.74 -34.23
N GLY A 497 -0.04 -11.64 -33.66
CA GLY A 497 -0.30 -10.29 -34.14
C GLY A 497 -1.74 -9.82 -33.91
N ALA A 498 -2.48 -10.42 -32.98
CA ALA A 498 -3.79 -9.93 -32.57
C ALA A 498 -3.72 -8.51 -32.02
N VAL A 499 -4.74 -7.69 -32.30
CA VAL A 499 -4.83 -6.30 -31.83
C VAL A 499 -6.15 -6.10 -31.09
N VAL A 500 -6.09 -5.48 -29.91
CA VAL A 500 -7.28 -5.06 -29.15
C VAL A 500 -7.13 -3.59 -28.82
N ARG A 501 -8.12 -2.75 -29.17
CA ARG A 501 -8.00 -1.32 -28.95
C ARG A 501 -9.33 -0.59 -28.78
N GLY A 502 -9.29 0.48 -27.95
CA GLY A 502 -10.40 1.42 -27.77
C GLY A 502 -11.58 0.85 -26.99
N ILE A 503 -11.38 -0.12 -26.08
CA ILE A 503 -12.45 -0.79 -25.35
C ILE A 503 -12.21 -0.78 -23.85
N GLY A 504 -13.28 -0.93 -23.07
CA GLY A 504 -13.22 -1.18 -21.63
C GLY A 504 -13.55 -2.63 -21.27
N ILE A 505 -12.94 -3.13 -20.19
CA ILE A 505 -13.09 -4.51 -19.69
C ILE A 505 -13.20 -4.45 -18.18
N ARG A 506 -14.20 -5.14 -17.58
CA ARG A 506 -14.43 -5.07 -16.14
C ARG A 506 -15.16 -6.30 -15.58
N ASN A 507 -15.11 -6.46 -14.26
CA ASN A 507 -15.97 -7.38 -13.48
C ASN A 507 -15.79 -8.87 -13.84
N TYR A 508 -14.60 -9.29 -14.24
CA TYR A 508 -14.35 -10.70 -14.56
C TYR A 508 -13.82 -11.45 -13.33
N ALA A 509 -14.36 -12.62 -13.05
CA ALA A 509 -13.96 -13.55 -11.98
C ALA A 509 -12.67 -14.29 -12.35
N THR A 510 -11.57 -13.55 -12.52
CA THR A 510 -10.25 -14.12 -12.80
C THR A 510 -9.70 -14.83 -11.57
N SER A 511 -8.97 -15.93 -11.74
CA SER A 511 -8.43 -16.72 -10.64
C SER A 511 -6.89 -16.65 -10.56
N VAL A 512 -6.16 -17.61 -11.10
CA VAL A 512 -4.68 -17.67 -10.96
C VAL A 512 -3.99 -16.51 -11.67
N TRP A 513 -2.84 -16.08 -11.16
CA TRP A 513 -2.13 -14.88 -11.60
C TRP A 513 -1.79 -14.82 -13.10
N MET A 514 -1.58 -15.97 -13.74
CA MET A 514 -1.32 -16.08 -15.19
C MET A 514 -2.60 -16.06 -16.05
N MET A 515 -3.78 -15.88 -15.45
CA MET A 515 -5.06 -15.83 -16.14
C MET A 515 -5.70 -14.47 -15.93
N GLY A 516 -5.18 -13.44 -16.59
CA GLY A 516 -5.78 -12.12 -16.60
C GLY A 516 -7.14 -12.09 -17.32
N ALA A 517 -7.94 -11.07 -17.08
CA ALA A 517 -9.16 -10.82 -17.86
C ALA A 517 -8.83 -10.75 -19.36
N VAL A 518 -7.65 -10.23 -19.69
CA VAL A 518 -7.03 -10.41 -21.01
C VAL A 518 -5.75 -11.22 -20.84
N THR A 519 -5.60 -12.27 -21.64
CA THR A 519 -4.39 -13.09 -21.66
C THR A 519 -3.78 -13.11 -23.06
N VAL A 520 -2.53 -12.65 -23.19
CA VAL A 520 -1.74 -12.71 -24.41
C VAL A 520 -0.97 -14.03 -24.44
N GLU A 521 -1.39 -14.95 -25.29
CA GLU A 521 -0.84 -16.31 -25.40
C GLU A 521 -0.01 -16.51 -26.69
N ALA A 522 -0.04 -15.56 -27.64
CA ALA A 522 0.69 -15.61 -28.89
C ALA A 522 1.53 -14.33 -29.12
N PRO A 523 2.64 -14.42 -29.87
CA PRO A 523 3.54 -13.29 -30.09
C PRO A 523 2.92 -12.12 -30.86
N LYS A 524 3.55 -10.94 -30.75
CA LYS A 524 3.24 -9.72 -31.51
C LYS A 524 1.84 -9.17 -31.28
N ALA A 525 1.19 -9.49 -30.16
CA ALA A 525 -0.09 -8.89 -29.82
C ALA A 525 0.07 -7.41 -29.45
N THR A 526 -0.95 -6.62 -29.74
CA THR A 526 -1.03 -5.20 -29.35
C THR A 526 -2.29 -4.96 -28.55
N ILE A 527 -2.12 -4.37 -27.37
CA ILE A 527 -3.19 -3.85 -26.51
C ILE A 527 -3.01 -2.34 -26.46
N GLU A 528 -4.00 -1.59 -26.92
CA GLU A 528 -3.86 -0.13 -27.10
C GLU A 528 -5.17 0.60 -26.70
N ASN A 529 -5.08 1.64 -25.92
CA ASN A 529 -6.25 2.36 -25.40
C ASN A 529 -7.31 1.43 -24.79
N VAL A 530 -6.91 0.59 -23.85
CA VAL A 530 -7.77 -0.37 -23.17
C VAL A 530 -7.78 -0.09 -21.68
N VAL A 531 -8.98 -0.06 -21.09
CA VAL A 531 -9.17 0.01 -19.62
C VAL A 531 -9.53 -1.37 -19.11
N ILE A 532 -8.84 -1.88 -18.10
CA ILE A 532 -9.18 -3.13 -17.40
C ILE A 532 -9.25 -2.85 -15.90
N TYR A 533 -10.40 -3.04 -15.29
CA TYR A 533 -10.56 -2.77 -13.87
C TYR A 533 -11.56 -3.68 -13.17
N ASP A 534 -11.47 -3.74 -11.83
CA ASP A 534 -12.35 -4.51 -10.96
C ASP A 534 -12.46 -5.99 -11.39
N THR A 535 -11.32 -6.59 -11.80
CA THR A 535 -11.24 -8.05 -11.98
C THR A 535 -10.83 -8.71 -10.67
N ALA A 536 -11.29 -9.92 -10.42
CA ALA A 536 -11.08 -10.59 -9.13
C ALA A 536 -9.59 -10.89 -8.82
N SER A 537 -8.75 -11.02 -9.86
CA SER A 537 -7.32 -11.32 -9.70
C SER A 537 -6.48 -10.44 -10.63
N THR A 538 -5.92 -10.98 -11.71
CA THR A 538 -5.04 -10.25 -12.63
C THR A 538 -5.83 -9.57 -13.74
N GLY A 539 -5.54 -8.29 -14.01
CA GLY A 539 -6.17 -7.57 -15.13
C GLY A 539 -5.66 -8.05 -16.48
N LEU A 540 -4.36 -7.89 -16.76
CA LEU A 540 -3.71 -8.28 -18.02
C LEU A 540 -2.55 -9.24 -17.75
N PHE A 541 -2.49 -10.35 -18.49
CA PHE A 541 -1.35 -11.24 -18.46
C PHE A 541 -0.71 -11.38 -19.84
N VAL A 542 0.64 -11.25 -19.92
CA VAL A 542 1.42 -11.38 -21.14
C VAL A 542 2.36 -12.58 -21.00
N GLY A 543 2.06 -13.66 -21.75
CA GLY A 543 2.84 -14.92 -21.77
C GLY A 543 3.61 -15.14 -23.07
N ALA A 544 3.73 -14.14 -23.95
CA ALA A 544 4.33 -14.30 -25.28
C ALA A 544 5.18 -13.09 -25.67
N SER A 545 6.14 -13.34 -26.58
CA SER A 545 7.15 -12.36 -27.00
C SER A 545 6.61 -11.27 -27.93
N ASN A 546 7.32 -10.12 -27.99
CA ASN A 546 7.04 -9.01 -28.92
C ASN A 546 5.64 -8.40 -28.72
N ALA A 547 5.07 -8.49 -27.53
CA ALA A 547 3.81 -7.83 -27.22
C ALA A 547 4.03 -6.34 -26.99
N THR A 548 3.03 -5.53 -27.36
CA THR A 548 2.98 -4.10 -27.09
C THR A 548 1.74 -3.80 -26.24
N VAL A 549 1.95 -3.14 -25.11
CA VAL A 549 0.92 -2.63 -24.21
C VAL A 549 1.10 -1.12 -24.16
N ARG A 550 0.20 -0.35 -24.76
CA ARG A 550 0.33 1.09 -24.90
C ARG A 550 -0.98 1.81 -24.61
N ASP A 551 -0.89 2.96 -23.91
CA ASP A 551 -2.08 3.72 -23.52
C ASP A 551 -3.09 2.83 -22.77
N VAL A 552 -2.66 2.07 -21.76
CA VAL A 552 -3.52 1.10 -21.05
C VAL A 552 -3.69 1.49 -19.60
N THR A 553 -4.93 1.40 -19.10
CA THR A 553 -5.23 1.58 -17.68
C THR A 553 -5.61 0.26 -17.04
N LEU A 554 -4.89 -0.10 -15.97
CA LEU A 554 -5.13 -1.30 -15.14
C LEU A 554 -5.41 -0.84 -13.71
N ALA A 555 -6.65 -0.92 -13.26
CA ALA A 555 -7.07 -0.30 -12.00
C ALA A 555 -7.84 -1.26 -11.10
N ARG A 556 -7.56 -1.24 -9.80
CA ARG A 556 -8.27 -1.99 -8.76
C ARG A 556 -8.52 -3.47 -9.10
N ASN A 557 -7.58 -4.10 -9.79
CA ASN A 557 -7.64 -5.55 -10.00
C ASN A 557 -7.21 -6.27 -8.71
N GLY A 558 -7.86 -7.37 -8.39
CA GLY A 558 -7.78 -8.00 -7.07
C GLY A 558 -6.39 -8.42 -6.63
N LEU A 559 -5.57 -8.96 -7.53
CA LEU A 559 -4.20 -9.40 -7.26
C LEU A 559 -3.15 -8.48 -7.90
N MET A 560 -3.31 -8.15 -9.19
CA MET A 560 -2.27 -7.49 -9.97
C MET A 560 -2.83 -6.77 -11.20
N GLY A 561 -2.21 -5.63 -11.55
CA GLY A 561 -2.52 -4.95 -12.81
C GLY A 561 -2.03 -5.75 -14.01
N LEU A 562 -0.70 -5.90 -14.17
CA LEU A 562 -0.06 -6.62 -15.26
C LEU A 562 0.91 -7.68 -14.76
N GLY A 563 0.70 -8.92 -15.18
CA GLY A 563 1.66 -10.01 -15.05
C GLY A 563 2.32 -10.32 -16.38
N ALA A 564 3.63 -10.56 -16.42
CA ALA A 564 4.32 -11.03 -17.62
C ALA A 564 5.31 -12.16 -17.27
N ASN A 565 5.32 -13.19 -18.09
CA ASN A 565 6.25 -14.32 -17.93
C ASN A 565 6.69 -14.82 -19.29
N TYR A 566 7.99 -14.92 -19.53
CA TYR A 566 8.55 -15.26 -20.84
C TYR A 566 8.09 -14.33 -21.98
N ALA A 567 7.87 -13.06 -21.68
CA ALA A 567 7.44 -12.03 -22.61
C ALA A 567 8.65 -11.29 -23.19
N ASP A 568 9.51 -11.97 -23.91
CA ASP A 568 10.69 -11.35 -24.52
C ASP A 568 10.29 -10.22 -25.47
N ALA A 569 11.03 -9.12 -25.46
CA ALA A 569 10.77 -7.90 -26.24
C ALA A 569 9.38 -7.28 -25.97
N LEU A 570 8.91 -7.36 -24.73
CA LEU A 570 7.70 -6.68 -24.28
C LEU A 570 7.94 -5.16 -24.24
N VAL A 571 7.03 -4.43 -24.87
CA VAL A 571 6.99 -2.95 -24.79
C VAL A 571 5.77 -2.55 -23.96
N ILE A 572 6.02 -1.81 -22.89
CA ILE A 572 5.02 -1.14 -22.06
C ILE A 572 5.26 0.36 -22.20
N ASP A 573 4.26 1.08 -22.67
CA ASP A 573 4.33 2.51 -22.99
C ASP A 573 3.04 3.20 -22.56
N ASP A 574 3.12 4.33 -21.86
CA ASP A 574 1.95 5.03 -21.33
C ASP A 574 0.97 4.14 -20.54
N LEU A 575 1.51 3.23 -19.71
CA LEU A 575 0.70 2.40 -18.82
C LEU A 575 0.34 3.14 -17.53
N LEU A 576 -0.93 3.16 -17.16
CA LEU A 576 -1.39 3.47 -15.81
C LEU A 576 -1.75 2.18 -15.06
N ALA A 577 -0.97 1.81 -14.05
CA ALA A 577 -1.28 0.72 -13.13
C ALA A 577 -1.57 1.30 -11.73
N VAL A 578 -2.83 1.28 -11.30
CA VAL A 578 -3.26 2.03 -10.12
C VAL A 578 -4.17 1.24 -9.20
N GLU A 579 -3.87 1.30 -7.89
CA GLU A 579 -4.67 0.68 -6.83
C GLU A 579 -4.92 -0.83 -7.04
N ASN A 580 -4.01 -1.52 -7.71
CA ASN A 580 -4.11 -2.98 -7.87
C ASN A 580 -3.66 -3.70 -6.60
N ASN A 581 -3.94 -4.99 -6.52
CA ASN A 581 -4.00 -5.82 -5.33
C ASN A 581 -5.12 -5.33 -4.39
N ALA A 582 -6.29 -5.07 -4.96
CA ALA A 582 -7.45 -4.56 -4.23
C ALA A 582 -8.03 -5.58 -3.24
N GLU A 583 -7.77 -6.88 -3.44
CA GLU A 583 -8.16 -7.98 -2.53
C GLU A 583 -7.13 -8.24 -1.43
N HIS A 584 -6.02 -7.45 -1.41
CA HIS A 584 -5.00 -7.50 -0.36
C HIS A 584 -4.31 -8.86 -0.18
N PHE A 585 -3.99 -9.55 -1.27
CA PHE A 585 -3.06 -10.68 -1.22
C PHE A 585 -1.72 -10.24 -0.61
N ASN A 586 -0.98 -11.19 -0.04
CA ASN A 586 0.39 -10.92 0.35
C ASN A 586 1.21 -10.42 -0.84
N THR A 587 2.11 -9.49 -0.60
CA THR A 587 2.98 -8.95 -1.65
C THR A 587 3.77 -10.06 -2.35
N SER A 588 4.37 -10.99 -1.59
CA SER A 588 4.97 -12.18 -2.15
C SER A 588 3.94 -13.31 -2.20
N PRO A 589 3.89 -14.10 -3.32
CA PRO A 589 4.95 -14.14 -4.32
C PRO A 589 4.77 -13.21 -5.54
N VAL A 590 3.62 -12.53 -5.75
CA VAL A 590 3.41 -11.87 -7.05
C VAL A 590 2.66 -10.54 -7.04
N SER A 591 1.93 -10.18 -6.00
CA SER A 591 0.92 -9.10 -6.04
C SER A 591 1.50 -7.69 -6.21
N GLY A 592 0.72 -6.77 -6.76
CA GLY A 592 1.05 -5.35 -6.91
C GLY A 592 0.62 -4.74 -8.24
N GLY A 593 1.34 -3.72 -8.70
CA GLY A 593 1.05 -3.04 -9.96
C GLY A 593 1.43 -3.87 -11.19
N VAL A 594 2.73 -4.11 -11.35
CA VAL A 594 3.30 -4.85 -12.50
C VAL A 594 4.36 -5.83 -12.02
N LYS A 595 4.26 -7.10 -12.41
CA LYS A 595 5.33 -8.08 -12.21
C LYS A 595 5.75 -8.71 -13.53
N ILE A 596 7.07 -8.68 -13.80
CA ILE A 596 7.68 -9.26 -15.01
C ILE A 596 8.70 -10.31 -14.59
N ALA A 597 8.57 -11.53 -15.12
CA ALA A 597 9.47 -12.63 -14.83
C ALA A 597 10.02 -13.26 -16.11
N LYS A 598 11.25 -13.78 -16.06
CA LYS A 598 11.90 -14.59 -17.09
C LYS A 598 11.85 -14.02 -18.52
N SER A 599 11.81 -12.70 -18.66
CA SER A 599 11.65 -11.97 -19.92
C SER A 599 12.91 -11.21 -20.29
N ARG A 600 13.18 -10.99 -21.55
CA ARG A 600 14.36 -10.28 -22.05
C ARG A 600 14.02 -9.19 -23.04
N GLY A 601 14.80 -8.08 -23.03
CA GLY A 601 14.59 -6.95 -23.94
C GLY A 601 13.32 -6.18 -23.64
N VAL A 602 12.99 -6.00 -22.37
CA VAL A 602 11.76 -5.31 -21.92
C VAL A 602 11.96 -3.80 -21.89
N THR A 603 10.96 -3.07 -22.34
CA THR A 603 10.95 -1.61 -22.25
C THR A 603 9.70 -1.16 -21.49
N VAL A 604 9.88 -0.25 -20.51
CA VAL A 604 8.82 0.43 -19.77
C VAL A 604 9.08 1.92 -19.88
N THR A 605 8.18 2.64 -20.56
CA THR A 605 8.34 4.07 -20.82
C THR A 605 7.10 4.84 -20.40
N ASP A 606 7.31 6.08 -19.97
CA ASP A 606 6.29 7.11 -19.75
C ASP A 606 5.03 6.61 -18.99
N SER A 607 5.23 5.67 -18.07
CA SER A 607 4.19 4.94 -17.36
C SER A 607 4.02 5.44 -15.92
N ALA A 608 2.85 5.26 -15.34
CA ALA A 608 2.54 5.63 -13.98
C ALA A 608 2.04 4.43 -13.16
N LEU A 609 2.76 4.06 -12.12
CA LEU A 609 2.46 2.93 -11.24
C LEU A 609 2.19 3.47 -9.84
N LEU A 610 0.90 3.59 -9.49
CA LEU A 610 0.45 4.47 -8.42
C LEU A 610 -0.38 3.70 -7.38
N ARG A 611 -0.11 3.90 -6.10
CA ARG A 611 -0.94 3.43 -4.98
C ARG A 611 -1.32 1.94 -5.02
N ASN A 612 -0.49 1.10 -5.65
CA ASN A 612 -0.74 -0.33 -5.65
C ASN A 612 -0.45 -0.92 -4.26
N ASP A 613 -1.22 -1.90 -3.82
CA ASP A 613 -0.99 -2.60 -2.56
C ASP A 613 0.07 -3.70 -2.74
N GLY A 614 1.30 -3.27 -2.95
CA GLY A 614 2.46 -4.06 -3.30
C GLY A 614 3.49 -3.19 -4.03
N PRO A 615 4.52 -3.76 -4.69
CA PRO A 615 5.44 -3.02 -5.53
C PRO A 615 4.73 -2.36 -6.72
N GLY A 616 5.20 -1.16 -7.10
CA GLY A 616 4.78 -0.56 -8.37
C GLY A 616 5.23 -1.42 -9.53
N LEU A 617 6.53 -1.65 -9.66
CA LEU A 617 7.14 -2.57 -10.62
C LEU A 617 8.00 -3.60 -9.89
N TRP A 618 7.87 -4.88 -10.26
CA TRP A 618 8.71 -5.96 -9.79
C TRP A 618 9.28 -6.75 -10.95
N LEU A 619 10.60 -6.66 -11.17
CA LEU A 619 11.36 -7.55 -12.05
C LEU A 619 11.86 -8.72 -11.21
N ASP A 620 11.68 -9.97 -11.66
CA ASP A 620 12.04 -11.14 -10.90
C ASP A 620 12.39 -12.33 -11.80
N GLN A 621 13.13 -13.30 -11.28
CA GLN A 621 13.36 -14.57 -11.92
C GLN A 621 14.03 -14.46 -13.32
N SER A 622 15.24 -13.93 -13.35
CA SER A 622 16.07 -13.89 -14.58
C SER A 622 15.56 -12.98 -15.69
N VAL A 623 15.09 -11.79 -15.35
CA VAL A 623 14.79 -10.74 -16.33
C VAL A 623 16.11 -10.09 -16.79
N TYR A 624 16.27 -9.87 -18.09
CA TYR A 624 17.50 -9.41 -18.68
C TYR A 624 17.27 -8.34 -19.75
N ASP A 625 18.17 -7.32 -19.78
CA ASP A 625 18.14 -6.24 -20.76
C ASP A 625 16.84 -5.43 -20.72
N VAL A 626 16.73 -4.60 -19.67
CA VAL A 626 15.50 -3.85 -19.39
C VAL A 626 15.78 -2.36 -19.41
N ARG A 627 14.90 -1.61 -20.05
CA ARG A 627 14.89 -0.15 -19.97
C ARG A 627 13.62 0.34 -19.27
N ILE A 628 13.80 1.16 -18.23
CA ILE A 628 12.71 1.80 -17.49
C ILE A 628 13.02 3.29 -17.48
N THR A 629 12.19 4.09 -18.16
CA THR A 629 12.46 5.53 -18.30
C THR A 629 11.19 6.35 -18.36
N GLY A 630 11.28 7.62 -17.92
CA GLY A 630 10.15 8.55 -17.99
C GLY A 630 8.99 8.22 -17.06
N SER A 631 9.11 7.19 -16.22
CA SER A 631 7.99 6.60 -15.48
C SER A 631 7.92 7.09 -14.03
N ASP A 632 6.70 7.09 -13.49
CA ASP A 632 6.37 7.54 -12.14
C ASP A 632 5.94 6.36 -11.25
N PHE A 633 6.57 6.20 -10.10
CA PHE A 633 6.31 5.15 -9.10
C PHE A 633 5.92 5.83 -7.79
N ILE A 634 4.63 5.99 -7.51
CA ILE A 634 4.18 6.89 -6.45
C ILE A 634 3.21 6.19 -5.49
N GLU A 635 3.50 6.32 -4.19
CA GLU A 635 2.61 5.89 -3.10
C GLU A 635 2.24 4.40 -3.12
N ASN A 636 3.08 3.54 -3.72
CA ASN A 636 2.87 2.10 -3.64
C ASN A 636 3.19 1.60 -2.22
N LYS A 637 2.46 0.62 -1.72
CA LYS A 637 2.69 0.06 -0.37
C LYS A 637 3.94 -0.84 -0.31
N GLY A 638 4.36 -1.41 -1.43
CA GLY A 638 5.65 -2.07 -1.58
C GLY A 638 6.75 -1.11 -2.02
N ALA A 639 7.79 -1.63 -2.66
CA ALA A 639 8.81 -0.81 -3.31
C ALA A 639 8.24 -0.06 -4.51
N GLY A 640 8.74 1.15 -4.79
CA GLY A 640 8.42 1.82 -6.05
C GLY A 640 8.85 0.95 -7.23
N ALA A 641 10.13 0.57 -7.27
CA ALA A 641 10.67 -0.42 -8.19
C ALA A 641 11.49 -1.47 -7.44
N PHE A 642 11.21 -2.75 -7.68
CA PHE A 642 11.94 -3.88 -7.16
C PHE A 642 12.61 -4.65 -8.31
N LEU A 643 13.94 -4.56 -8.38
CA LEU A 643 14.78 -5.20 -9.38
C LEU A 643 15.44 -6.41 -8.72
N GLU A 644 14.90 -7.60 -8.94
CA GLU A 644 15.30 -8.83 -8.25
C GLU A 644 15.76 -9.90 -9.22
N LEU A 645 16.83 -10.63 -8.89
CA LEU A 645 17.38 -11.74 -9.68
C LEU A 645 17.46 -11.43 -11.19
N SER A 646 17.90 -10.22 -11.52
CA SER A 646 17.86 -9.67 -12.87
C SER A 646 19.22 -9.12 -13.30
N GLN A 647 19.37 -8.71 -14.56
CA GLN A 647 20.64 -8.22 -15.06
C GLN A 647 20.47 -7.24 -16.23
N LYS A 648 21.36 -6.25 -16.33
CA LYS A 648 21.45 -5.25 -17.41
C LYS A 648 20.18 -4.38 -17.46
N ILE A 649 20.10 -3.43 -16.51
CA ILE A 649 18.91 -2.59 -16.33
C ILE A 649 19.29 -1.10 -16.43
N ASP A 650 18.62 -0.39 -17.33
CA ASP A 650 18.67 1.06 -17.42
C ASP A 650 17.44 1.64 -16.68
N PHE A 651 17.64 2.14 -15.47
CA PHE A 651 16.64 2.85 -14.69
C PHE A 651 16.97 4.35 -14.72
N VAL A 652 16.40 5.06 -15.69
CA VAL A 652 16.84 6.41 -16.06
C VAL A 652 15.67 7.37 -16.15
N ASN A 653 15.79 8.55 -15.56
CA ASN A 653 14.76 9.62 -15.64
C ASN A 653 13.40 9.22 -15.04
N ASN A 654 13.39 8.49 -13.94
CA ASN A 654 12.15 8.09 -13.28
C ASN A 654 11.90 8.93 -12.02
N LEU A 655 10.63 9.07 -11.67
CA LEU A 655 10.17 9.74 -10.46
C LEU A 655 9.62 8.68 -9.49
N VAL A 656 10.25 8.54 -8.33
CA VAL A 656 9.91 7.55 -7.30
C VAL A 656 9.60 8.28 -6.01
N LEU A 657 8.33 8.41 -5.66
CA LEU A 657 7.90 9.26 -4.55
C LEU A 657 7.04 8.52 -3.54
N ARG A 658 7.33 8.70 -2.26
CA ARG A 658 6.45 8.35 -1.14
C ARG A 658 5.96 6.89 -1.13
N ASN A 659 6.73 5.95 -1.69
CA ASN A 659 6.42 4.54 -1.56
C ASN A 659 6.65 4.10 -0.11
N VAL A 660 5.86 3.15 0.40
CA VAL A 660 5.97 2.71 1.80
C VAL A 660 7.15 1.76 2.00
N GLY A 661 7.36 0.85 1.05
CA GLY A 661 8.55 0.00 1.03
C GLY A 661 9.79 0.78 0.59
N ASN A 662 10.73 0.13 -0.08
CA ASN A 662 11.90 0.86 -0.59
C ASN A 662 11.52 1.78 -1.77
N GLY A 663 12.24 2.88 -1.96
CA GLY A 663 12.11 3.64 -3.20
C GLY A 663 12.50 2.77 -4.40
N VAL A 664 13.78 2.42 -4.51
CA VAL A 664 14.30 1.43 -5.45
C VAL A 664 15.03 0.33 -4.68
N LYS A 665 14.60 -0.93 -4.85
CA LYS A 665 15.30 -2.10 -4.31
C LYS A 665 15.98 -2.88 -5.43
N ILE A 666 17.27 -3.15 -5.27
CA ILE A 666 18.10 -3.94 -6.18
C ILE A 666 18.61 -5.15 -5.41
N ASN A 667 18.12 -6.36 -5.74
CA ASN A 667 18.46 -7.57 -5.00
C ASN A 667 19.03 -8.64 -5.95
N ASN A 668 20.26 -9.08 -5.71
CA ASN A 668 20.95 -10.06 -6.56
C ASN A 668 20.87 -9.71 -8.06
N THR A 669 20.95 -8.41 -8.36
CA THR A 669 20.77 -7.85 -9.70
C THR A 669 21.94 -6.94 -10.02
N GLY A 670 22.48 -7.09 -11.20
CA GLY A 670 23.66 -6.31 -11.63
C GLY A 670 23.51 -5.65 -12.99
N GLY A 671 24.57 -4.93 -13.40
CA GLY A 671 24.58 -4.15 -14.65
C GLY A 671 23.51 -3.06 -14.63
N VAL A 672 23.37 -2.34 -13.51
CA VAL A 672 22.28 -1.35 -13.32
C VAL A 672 22.81 0.07 -13.51
N ASN A 673 22.21 0.81 -14.42
CA ASN A 673 22.39 2.25 -14.58
C ASN A 673 21.23 2.97 -13.85
N LEU A 674 21.49 3.47 -12.65
CA LEU A 674 20.53 4.27 -11.85
C LEU A 674 20.90 5.75 -12.03
N TRP A 675 20.36 6.40 -13.06
CA TRP A 675 20.78 7.74 -13.47
C TRP A 675 19.61 8.71 -13.64
N ASN A 676 19.83 9.95 -13.22
CA ASN A 676 18.85 11.04 -13.39
C ASN A 676 17.46 10.75 -12.85
N ASN A 677 17.37 10.04 -11.73
CA ASN A 677 16.10 9.76 -11.07
C ASN A 677 15.90 10.70 -9.88
N THR A 678 14.66 10.96 -9.52
CA THR A 678 14.29 11.53 -8.23
C THR A 678 13.63 10.45 -7.38
N ILE A 679 14.26 10.06 -6.26
CA ILE A 679 13.86 8.94 -5.41
C ILE A 679 13.69 9.48 -3.99
N ILE A 680 12.46 9.79 -3.60
CA ILE A 680 12.12 10.49 -2.36
C ILE A 680 11.13 9.66 -1.55
N GLY A 681 11.51 9.35 -0.32
CA GLY A 681 10.71 8.52 0.59
C GLY A 681 11.06 7.04 0.51
N GLY A 682 10.20 6.25 1.13
CA GLY A 682 10.40 4.81 1.31
C GLY A 682 11.13 4.46 2.61
N ASP A 683 11.07 3.18 3.00
CA ASP A 683 11.85 2.67 4.13
C ASP A 683 13.33 2.97 3.91
N ARG A 684 13.88 2.58 2.75
CA ARG A 684 15.19 2.99 2.23
C ARG A 684 14.99 3.57 0.83
N ALA A 685 15.48 4.76 0.58
CA ALA A 685 15.30 5.35 -0.75
C ALA A 685 15.96 4.50 -1.83
N VAL A 686 17.21 4.09 -1.62
CA VAL A 686 17.93 3.11 -2.46
C VAL A 686 18.45 1.97 -1.58
N ASN A 687 18.07 0.73 -1.92
CA ASN A 687 18.48 -0.46 -1.17
C ASN A 687 19.06 -1.52 -2.10
N ILE A 688 20.37 -1.74 -2.05
CA ILE A 688 21.13 -2.68 -2.89
C ILE A 688 21.58 -3.84 -2.01
N VAL A 689 21.12 -5.05 -2.29
CA VAL A 689 21.28 -6.21 -1.42
C VAL A 689 21.78 -7.42 -2.20
N GLN A 690 22.87 -8.03 -1.74
CA GLN A 690 23.26 -9.38 -2.11
C GLN A 690 22.80 -10.35 -1.02
N ASP A 691 21.95 -11.30 -1.36
CA ASP A 691 21.61 -12.42 -0.47
C ASP A 691 22.28 -13.74 -0.90
N SER A 692 22.00 -14.84 -0.22
CA SER A 692 22.67 -16.12 -0.42
C SER A 692 22.23 -16.88 -1.68
N ARG A 693 21.23 -16.44 -2.42
CA ARG A 693 20.77 -17.12 -3.64
C ARG A 693 21.87 -17.11 -4.70
N SER A 694 22.13 -18.28 -5.30
CA SER A 694 23.16 -18.45 -6.32
C SER A 694 22.58 -18.89 -7.64
N SER A 695 23.00 -18.25 -8.73
CA SER A 695 22.61 -18.61 -10.10
C SER A 695 23.16 -19.97 -10.56
N THR A 696 24.08 -20.56 -9.83
CA THR A 696 24.64 -21.89 -10.11
C THR A 696 23.98 -23.01 -9.30
N ASP A 697 23.08 -22.67 -8.40
CA ASP A 697 22.31 -23.64 -7.62
C ASP A 697 20.95 -23.89 -8.29
N ALA A 698 20.80 -25.07 -8.90
CA ALA A 698 19.59 -25.46 -9.61
C ALA A 698 18.34 -25.59 -8.72
N SER A 699 18.53 -25.73 -7.41
CA SER A 699 17.42 -25.83 -6.45
C SER A 699 16.78 -24.49 -6.12
N VAL A 700 17.47 -23.38 -6.39
CA VAL A 700 16.96 -22.04 -6.14
C VAL A 700 15.96 -21.66 -7.24
N PRO A 701 14.72 -21.28 -6.90
CA PRO A 701 13.74 -20.85 -7.89
C PRO A 701 14.18 -19.56 -8.63
N GLY A 702 13.77 -19.42 -9.89
CA GLY A 702 14.00 -18.17 -10.64
C GLY A 702 14.78 -18.34 -11.93
N HIS A 703 15.34 -19.51 -12.19
CA HIS A 703 16.02 -19.80 -13.45
C HIS A 703 15.07 -19.77 -14.65
N ASN A 704 15.55 -19.23 -15.76
CA ASN A 704 14.81 -19.25 -17.01
C ASN A 704 15.02 -20.60 -17.73
N ALA A 705 14.04 -21.49 -17.71
CA ALA A 705 14.10 -22.81 -18.32
C ALA A 705 14.30 -22.79 -19.86
N ARG A 706 14.13 -21.63 -20.51
CA ARG A 706 14.40 -21.45 -21.94
C ARG A 706 15.87 -21.10 -22.25
N ARG A 707 16.75 -21.08 -21.21
CA ARG A 707 18.16 -20.71 -21.31
C ARG A 707 19.04 -21.85 -20.80
N PRO A 708 20.33 -21.88 -21.18
CA PRO A 708 21.28 -22.79 -20.59
C PRO A 708 21.36 -22.66 -19.06
N PHE A 709 21.66 -23.75 -18.38
CA PHE A 709 21.95 -23.70 -16.96
C PHE A 709 23.42 -24.09 -16.68
N PRO A 710 24.19 -23.31 -15.91
CA PRO A 710 23.84 -21.94 -15.46
C PRO A 710 23.85 -20.96 -16.62
N ASP A 711 22.98 -19.93 -16.55
CA ASP A 711 22.94 -18.86 -17.54
C ASP A 711 24.06 -17.84 -17.24
N SER A 712 25.09 -17.79 -18.06
CA SER A 712 26.23 -16.90 -17.89
C SER A 712 25.86 -15.41 -17.95
N THR A 713 24.71 -15.07 -18.52
CA THR A 713 24.21 -13.68 -18.56
C THR A 713 23.50 -13.26 -17.27
N MET A 714 23.25 -14.20 -16.36
CA MET A 714 22.45 -14.01 -15.15
C MET A 714 23.20 -14.46 -13.89
N PRO A 715 24.27 -13.75 -13.48
CA PRO A 715 25.11 -14.17 -12.36
C PRO A 715 24.44 -14.00 -10.99
N TRP A 716 23.31 -13.29 -10.90
CA TRP A 716 22.61 -12.94 -9.66
C TRP A 716 23.49 -12.24 -8.62
N LEU A 717 24.37 -11.36 -9.09
CA LEU A 717 25.26 -10.56 -8.27
C LEU A 717 24.95 -9.07 -8.42
N ILE A 718 24.99 -8.32 -7.32
CA ILE A 718 24.93 -6.85 -7.32
C ILE A 718 26.22 -6.26 -7.87
N ARG A 719 26.51 -6.48 -9.13
CA ARG A 719 27.76 -6.10 -9.80
C ARG A 719 27.50 -5.08 -10.90
N ASP A 720 28.52 -4.21 -11.12
CA ASP A 720 28.49 -3.21 -12.20
C ASP A 720 27.26 -2.27 -12.07
N ILE A 721 27.10 -1.65 -10.90
CA ILE A 721 26.01 -0.71 -10.61
C ILE A 721 26.56 0.70 -10.60
N SER A 722 25.97 1.58 -11.42
CA SER A 722 26.32 3.00 -11.52
C SER A 722 25.16 3.88 -11.05
N ILE A 723 25.43 4.72 -10.04
CA ILE A 723 24.45 5.60 -9.41
C ILE A 723 24.89 7.05 -9.67
N GLY A 724 24.23 7.76 -10.60
CA GLY A 724 24.66 9.06 -11.02
C GLY A 724 23.57 10.08 -11.25
N ASN A 725 23.84 11.33 -10.90
CA ASN A 725 22.95 12.47 -11.15
C ASN A 725 21.53 12.30 -10.60
N ASN A 726 21.34 11.56 -9.51
CA ASN A 726 20.04 11.36 -8.88
C ASN A 726 19.79 12.37 -7.76
N VAL A 727 18.52 12.54 -7.41
CA VAL A 727 18.10 13.10 -6.11
C VAL A 727 17.57 11.97 -5.28
N ILE A 728 18.17 11.69 -4.13
CA ILE A 728 17.86 10.54 -3.27
C ILE A 728 17.64 11.04 -1.84
N GLY A 729 16.50 10.79 -1.24
CA GLY A 729 16.27 11.28 0.12
C GLY A 729 14.96 10.89 0.80
N GLU A 730 14.73 11.50 1.94
CA GLU A 730 13.56 11.36 2.79
C GLU A 730 13.23 9.91 3.19
N SER A 731 14.27 9.07 3.37
CA SER A 731 14.09 7.71 3.86
C SER A 731 13.48 7.69 5.26
N ALA A 732 12.49 6.84 5.47
CA ALA A 732 11.83 6.64 6.76
C ALA A 732 12.54 5.58 7.64
N GLY A 733 13.35 4.72 7.04
CA GLY A 733 14.05 3.64 7.73
C GLY A 733 15.40 4.05 8.31
N ASN A 734 16.41 3.18 8.17
CA ASN A 734 17.67 3.35 8.87
C ASN A 734 18.81 3.97 8.04
N CYS A 735 18.68 4.04 6.71
CA CYS A 735 19.64 4.68 5.83
C CYS A 735 19.00 5.24 4.55
N THR A 736 19.68 6.18 3.91
CA THR A 736 19.22 6.76 2.64
C THR A 736 19.69 5.93 1.44
N VAL A 737 20.98 5.59 1.39
CA VAL A 737 21.56 4.68 0.39
C VAL A 737 22.20 3.52 1.13
N CYS A 738 21.75 2.30 0.84
CA CYS A 738 22.20 1.11 1.53
C CYS A 738 22.74 0.11 0.53
N VAL A 739 24.01 -0.27 0.69
CA VAL A 739 24.67 -1.32 -0.10
C VAL A 739 25.18 -2.38 0.86
N GLU A 740 24.54 -3.56 0.83
CA GLU A 740 24.82 -4.64 1.77
C GLU A 740 25.01 -5.97 1.05
N ASP A 741 26.14 -6.62 1.31
CA ASP A 741 26.36 -8.03 0.97
C ASP A 741 26.16 -8.89 2.22
N TYR A 742 25.01 -9.53 2.37
CA TYR A 742 24.72 -10.43 3.51
C TYR A 742 25.51 -11.73 3.45
N THR A 743 26.16 -12.01 2.32
CA THR A 743 27.10 -13.14 2.21
C THR A 743 28.48 -12.84 2.78
N HIS A 744 28.76 -11.55 3.00
CA HIS A 744 30.06 -11.04 3.44
C HIS A 744 31.24 -11.48 2.58
N ARG A 745 31.04 -11.66 1.27
CA ARG A 745 32.09 -12.12 0.33
C ARG A 745 32.74 -11.00 -0.44
N PHE A 746 32.01 -9.93 -0.71
CA PHE A 746 32.44 -8.90 -1.64
C PHE A 746 32.40 -7.50 -1.02
N THR A 747 33.36 -6.66 -1.34
CA THR A 747 33.27 -5.21 -1.17
C THR A 747 32.54 -4.57 -2.35
N PRO A 748 31.97 -3.37 -2.22
CA PRO A 748 31.41 -2.63 -3.35
C PRO A 748 32.46 -2.35 -4.46
N ALA A 749 33.72 -2.22 -4.11
CA ALA A 749 34.79 -2.07 -5.10
C ALA A 749 35.00 -3.35 -5.93
N GLU A 750 34.95 -4.53 -5.31
CA GLU A 750 35.03 -5.82 -6.02
C GLU A 750 33.78 -6.08 -6.86
N LEU A 751 32.63 -5.56 -6.41
CA LEU A 751 31.36 -5.62 -7.16
C LEU A 751 31.25 -4.50 -8.22
N ASN A 752 32.22 -3.58 -8.28
CA ASN A 752 32.23 -2.44 -9.19
C ASN A 752 30.96 -1.58 -9.06
N ILE A 753 30.62 -1.20 -7.80
CA ILE A 753 29.49 -0.31 -7.49
C ILE A 753 30.06 1.10 -7.31
N GLY A 754 29.57 2.05 -8.11
CA GLY A 754 30.01 3.44 -8.09
C GLY A 754 28.84 4.41 -7.91
N SER A 755 29.04 5.44 -7.07
CA SER A 755 28.08 6.51 -6.81
C SER A 755 28.76 7.86 -6.91
N ASP A 756 28.23 8.78 -7.75
CA ASP A 756 28.76 10.15 -7.83
C ASP A 756 27.82 11.12 -8.57
N GLY A 757 27.91 12.42 -8.24
CA GLY A 757 27.11 13.48 -8.86
C GLY A 757 25.68 13.53 -8.38
N ASN A 758 25.36 12.95 -7.23
CA ASN A 758 24.03 12.87 -6.67
C ASN A 758 23.74 14.02 -5.69
N VAL A 759 22.47 14.31 -5.47
CA VAL A 759 21.97 15.00 -4.27
C VAL A 759 21.45 13.93 -3.32
N ILE A 760 22.08 13.81 -2.15
CA ILE A 760 21.67 12.85 -1.12
C ILE A 760 21.15 13.62 0.09
N GLN A 761 19.88 13.40 0.43
CA GLN A 761 19.18 14.13 1.47
C GLN A 761 18.87 13.24 2.67
N ARG A 762 19.02 13.82 3.87
CA ARG A 762 18.61 13.23 5.15
C ARG A 762 17.74 14.23 5.93
N ASN A 763 16.67 13.75 6.54
CA ASN A 763 15.71 14.60 7.24
C ASN A 763 16.32 15.34 8.43
N SER A 764 17.24 14.70 9.15
CA SER A 764 18.00 15.30 10.26
C SER A 764 19.28 14.51 10.53
N ALA A 765 20.13 14.99 11.41
CA ALA A 765 21.33 14.26 11.84
C ALA A 765 21.06 12.87 12.47
N SER A 766 19.81 12.55 12.77
CA SER A 766 19.41 11.28 13.40
C SER A 766 18.32 10.51 12.64
N ALA A 767 17.78 11.07 11.55
CA ALA A 767 16.69 10.47 10.82
C ALA A 767 16.88 10.62 9.29
N PRO A 768 17.18 9.54 8.57
CA PRO A 768 17.61 8.22 9.06
C PRO A 768 18.89 8.27 9.88
N SER A 769 19.11 7.26 10.73
CA SER A 769 20.28 7.20 11.63
C SER A 769 21.58 7.23 10.86
N TRP A 770 21.62 6.65 9.67
CA TRP A 770 22.78 6.57 8.80
C TRP A 770 22.48 7.23 7.45
N PHE A 771 23.44 8.04 6.98
CA PHE A 771 23.40 8.51 5.60
C PHE A 771 23.52 7.36 4.63
N VAL A 772 24.55 6.52 4.85
CA VAL A 772 24.91 5.44 3.95
C VAL A 772 25.28 4.20 4.77
N ILE A 773 24.84 3.05 4.30
CA ILE A 773 25.42 1.76 4.65
C ILE A 773 26.23 1.29 3.45
N TRP A 774 27.47 0.79 3.69
CA TRP A 774 28.35 0.35 2.62
C TRP A 774 29.03 -0.97 3.00
N SER A 775 28.92 -1.99 2.17
CA SER A 775 29.46 -3.32 2.43
C SER A 775 30.98 -3.27 2.63
N ARG A 776 31.50 -4.14 3.47
CA ARG A 776 32.95 -4.30 3.73
C ARG A 776 33.54 -5.57 3.11
N GLY A 777 32.69 -6.52 2.73
CA GLY A 777 33.11 -7.73 2.04
C GLY A 777 33.84 -8.78 2.88
N THR A 778 33.96 -8.60 4.19
CA THR A 778 34.72 -9.53 5.02
C THR A 778 33.75 -10.32 5.91
N ALA A 779 33.91 -11.65 5.97
CA ALA A 779 33.11 -12.52 6.83
C ALA A 779 33.07 -12.03 8.29
N ASN A 780 31.91 -12.10 8.92
CA ASN A 780 31.67 -11.71 10.31
C ASN A 780 31.91 -10.23 10.63
N VAL A 781 32.00 -9.36 9.66
CA VAL A 781 32.14 -7.92 9.85
C VAL A 781 30.85 -7.24 9.44
N ASN A 782 30.31 -6.41 10.33
CA ASN A 782 29.18 -5.53 9.97
C ASN A 782 29.60 -4.57 8.85
N PRO A 783 28.67 -4.14 7.97
CA PRO A 783 28.93 -3.13 6.98
C PRO A 783 29.40 -1.81 7.65
N TYR A 784 30.03 -0.95 6.91
CA TYR A 784 30.21 0.44 7.33
C TYR A 784 28.83 1.09 7.47
N VAL A 785 28.63 1.81 8.56
CA VAL A 785 27.45 2.64 8.81
C VAL A 785 27.93 4.07 9.01
N PHE A 786 27.58 4.96 8.13
CA PHE A 786 28.06 6.33 8.13
C PHE A 786 26.98 7.28 8.64
N THR A 787 27.25 7.90 9.79
CA THR A 787 26.39 8.92 10.38
C THR A 787 26.69 10.32 9.83
N THR A 788 27.85 10.51 9.18
CA THR A 788 28.25 11.77 8.57
C THR A 788 28.66 11.58 7.12
N TRP A 789 28.40 12.60 6.32
CA TRP A 789 28.74 12.63 4.90
C TRP A 789 30.24 12.54 4.64
N ASP A 790 31.03 13.32 5.40
CA ASP A 790 32.48 13.36 5.21
C ASP A 790 33.18 12.03 5.54
N ALA A 791 32.72 11.33 6.61
CA ALA A 791 33.22 10.00 6.94
C ALA A 791 32.96 8.99 5.80
N TYR A 792 31.78 9.03 5.19
CA TYR A 792 31.44 8.19 4.04
C TYR A 792 32.38 8.44 2.86
N ARG A 793 32.46 9.69 2.42
CA ARG A 793 33.29 10.08 1.27
C ARG A 793 34.79 9.76 1.48
N THR A 794 35.32 10.10 2.65
CA THR A 794 36.71 9.86 2.98
C THR A 794 37.08 8.39 3.01
N THR A 795 36.15 7.55 3.55
CA THR A 795 36.40 6.12 3.69
C THR A 795 36.25 5.36 2.38
N THR A 796 35.28 5.74 1.56
CA THR A 796 34.88 4.97 0.36
C THR A 796 35.40 5.56 -0.94
N GLY A 797 35.73 6.85 -0.98
CA GLY A 797 36.04 7.57 -2.20
C GLY A 797 34.81 7.79 -3.12
N GLN A 798 33.61 7.48 -2.66
CA GLN A 798 32.37 7.65 -3.43
C GLN A 798 31.80 9.06 -3.26
N ASP A 799 30.94 9.46 -4.16
CA ASP A 799 30.13 10.70 -4.11
C ASP A 799 30.98 11.98 -3.92
N VAL A 800 32.17 12.01 -4.50
CA VAL A 800 33.13 13.14 -4.35
C VAL A 800 32.57 14.44 -4.97
N ASN A 801 31.72 14.34 -6.01
CA ASN A 801 31.07 15.46 -6.68
C ASN A 801 29.60 15.60 -6.27
N SER A 802 29.14 14.80 -5.32
CA SER A 802 27.76 14.82 -4.83
C SER A 802 27.55 15.85 -3.73
N THR A 803 26.31 16.27 -3.54
CA THR A 803 25.92 17.23 -2.51
C THR A 803 25.06 16.54 -1.46
N ALA A 804 25.43 16.68 -0.19
CA ALA A 804 24.59 16.28 0.93
C ALA A 804 23.67 17.43 1.37
N VAL A 805 22.40 17.11 1.62
CA VAL A 805 21.40 18.03 2.19
C VAL A 805 20.86 17.42 3.48
N GLU A 806 21.00 18.17 4.58
CA GLU A 806 20.51 17.71 5.89
C GLU A 806 19.60 18.72 6.53
N GLY A 807 18.54 18.25 7.21
CA GLY A 807 17.63 19.07 8.01
C GLY A 807 16.61 19.86 7.19
N ARG A 808 16.57 19.69 5.88
CA ARG A 808 15.56 20.29 5.01
C ARG A 808 15.28 19.41 3.80
N PRO A 809 14.11 19.53 3.15
CA PRO A 809 13.84 18.84 1.90
C PRO A 809 14.82 19.26 0.79
N ALA A 810 15.19 18.33 -0.07
CA ALA A 810 15.89 18.61 -1.33
C ALA A 810 14.92 18.87 -2.49
N THR A 811 13.71 18.40 -2.38
CA THR A 811 12.66 18.55 -3.41
C THR A 811 11.38 19.16 -2.84
N ASP A 812 10.57 19.71 -3.71
CA ASP A 812 9.17 20.01 -3.41
C ASP A 812 8.29 18.74 -3.46
N ALA A 813 7.00 18.88 -3.19
CA ALA A 813 6.04 17.77 -3.19
C ALA A 813 5.89 17.07 -4.55
N SER A 814 6.26 17.74 -5.65
CA SER A 814 6.26 17.18 -7.01
C SER A 814 7.57 16.44 -7.36
N GLY A 815 8.57 16.49 -6.49
CA GLY A 815 9.89 15.90 -6.73
C GLY A 815 10.86 16.80 -7.50
N ARG A 816 10.56 18.08 -7.69
CA ARG A 816 11.49 19.05 -8.29
C ARG A 816 12.46 19.55 -7.24
N LEU A 817 13.73 19.74 -7.63
CA LEU A 817 14.72 20.34 -6.73
C LEU A 817 14.24 21.72 -6.24
N VAL A 818 14.35 21.97 -4.94
CA VAL A 818 14.04 23.28 -4.36
C VAL A 818 15.15 24.28 -4.62
N ALA A 819 14.80 25.56 -4.65
CA ALA A 819 15.77 26.64 -4.86
C ALA A 819 16.89 26.58 -3.78
N GLY A 820 18.13 26.77 -4.23
CA GLY A 820 19.31 26.75 -3.36
C GLY A 820 19.87 25.37 -3.05
N VAL A 821 19.33 24.30 -3.62
CA VAL A 821 19.99 22.99 -3.71
C VAL A 821 20.71 22.93 -5.04
N THR A 822 22.03 22.97 -5.00
CA THR A 822 22.90 22.88 -6.18
C THR A 822 23.82 21.67 -6.06
N ALA A 823 24.03 20.97 -7.16
CA ALA A 823 25.01 19.89 -7.26
C ALA A 823 25.67 19.92 -8.63
N SER A 824 26.89 19.40 -8.70
CA SER A 824 27.64 19.29 -9.94
C SER A 824 27.27 18.00 -10.66
N ALA A 825 26.39 18.11 -11.65
CA ALA A 825 26.03 16.95 -12.46
C ALA A 825 27.25 16.39 -13.18
N ARG A 826 27.41 15.07 -13.17
CA ARG A 826 28.45 14.35 -13.92
C ARG A 826 28.09 14.28 -15.39
N SER A 827 29.11 14.23 -16.23
CA SER A 827 28.94 13.91 -17.65
C SER A 827 28.18 12.59 -17.80
N LEU A 828 27.18 12.61 -18.68
CA LEU A 828 26.33 11.45 -18.90
C LEU A 828 27.10 10.33 -19.63
N PRO A 829 26.99 9.07 -19.19
CA PRO A 829 27.39 7.94 -20.04
C PRO A 829 26.65 7.99 -21.39
N ALA A 830 27.30 7.55 -22.46
CA ALA A 830 26.74 7.65 -23.82
C ALA A 830 25.34 6.99 -23.93
N LEU A 831 25.14 5.87 -23.27
CA LEU A 831 23.84 5.18 -23.23
C LEU A 831 22.79 6.03 -22.52
N VAL A 832 23.12 6.62 -21.37
CA VAL A 832 22.22 7.47 -20.61
C VAL A 832 21.87 8.74 -21.42
N ALA A 833 22.83 9.35 -22.07
CA ALA A 833 22.61 10.49 -22.97
C ALA A 833 21.65 10.16 -24.12
N THR A 834 21.81 8.95 -24.70
CA THR A 834 20.90 8.44 -25.74
C THR A 834 19.49 8.26 -25.20
N ILE A 835 19.31 7.65 -24.04
CA ILE A 835 18.00 7.44 -23.39
C ILE A 835 17.34 8.80 -23.09
N LEU A 836 18.10 9.76 -22.59
CA LEU A 836 17.60 11.11 -22.28
C LEU A 836 17.38 12.00 -23.51
N GLY A 837 17.80 11.58 -24.70
CA GLY A 837 17.79 12.40 -25.90
C GLY A 837 18.62 13.68 -25.80
N SER A 838 19.58 13.75 -24.87
CA SER A 838 20.38 14.96 -24.60
C SER A 838 21.66 14.60 -23.89
N ALA A 839 22.76 15.18 -24.33
CA ALA A 839 24.07 15.05 -23.66
C ALA A 839 24.24 16.05 -22.48
N THR A 840 23.31 16.97 -22.27
CA THR A 840 23.40 17.97 -21.20
C THR A 840 23.19 17.30 -19.84
N PRO A 841 24.17 17.35 -18.92
CA PRO A 841 24.02 16.79 -17.60
C PRO A 841 22.99 17.59 -16.77
N THR A 842 22.13 16.87 -16.08
CA THR A 842 21.15 17.45 -15.13
C THR A 842 21.10 16.57 -13.89
N ILE A 843 20.59 17.09 -12.79
CA ILE A 843 20.37 16.33 -11.56
C ILE A 843 18.90 16.00 -11.41
N GLY A 844 18.61 14.77 -11.04
CA GLY A 844 17.25 14.29 -10.81
C GLY A 844 16.48 14.00 -12.10
N ALA A 845 15.24 13.63 -11.92
CA ALA A 845 14.29 13.38 -13.01
C ALA A 845 13.99 14.68 -13.77
N ARG A 846 13.90 14.57 -15.08
CA ARG A 846 13.46 15.68 -15.93
C ARG A 846 11.94 15.77 -15.90
N PHE A 847 11.47 17.00 -15.85
CA PHE A 847 10.04 17.30 -15.91
C PHE A 847 9.71 17.95 -17.26
N PRO A 848 8.53 17.68 -17.83
CA PRO A 848 8.06 18.31 -19.07
C PRO A 848 8.04 19.84 -18.99
#